data_419826cebc14cee539d35ecd06e4d26c
#
_entry.id   419826cebc14cee539d35ecd06e4d26c
#
_cell.length_a   1.000
_cell.length_b   1.000
_cell.length_c   1.000
_cell.angle_alpha   90.00
_cell.angle_beta   90.00
_cell.angle_gamma   90.00
#
_symmetry.space_group_name_H-M   'P 1'
#
loop_
_entity.id
_entity.type
_entity.pdbx_description
1 polymer ?
#
loop_
_entity_poly.entity_id
_entity_poly.type
_entity_poly.pdbx_seq_one_letter_code
_entity_poly.pdbx_strand_id
1 'polypeptide(L)'
;MTDHAENRCGLEGPRPFSSRHVGSVEDDLRYIAETIGVTSPEQIIRDAIPASVLDSNEGESSVRTPSFPPAAAETTARAELVEIASGNRVTRALIGRGYYGTLTPSVIRRNILENPSWYTAYTPYQPEISQGRLEMLTIYQQLITDLTRLALANSSLLDEATAASEGMLLARRAARKVKSNRFLVHTHLFDQVRDVVLGHAEATGIEVVEADLRDPQSWRPEVEAGCFGVLAPYPDSTGALWNPSEVFDAVHKVGGITIAECDLLSLTLLAPPGELGADVAVGSSQRFGVPMGNGGPHAAYMSVRSGLERQIPGRLVGVSTDADGNPAYRLALQTREQHIRRDKATSNICTAQVLLAVVAAAYAVWHGPTGLTRIARQVTDRAHQLASALRAAGLDVADQQFFDTIRIRTKGGAKELWNRAREGGYTLDLVDGDILQISVDETVTDDELRELTQLLGGSTDEIRGPADRAWPEDLRRTSSFMTHPVFSSYHTETTMMRYLKRLADRDYGLDRGMIPLGSCTMKLNAAAEMEAMTWPAFSQMHPFAPVEDQAGSLRLIRDLEIWLAELTGYDTVSLQPNAGSQGEYTGLAAIRGYHVSRGDTERNVCLVPASAHGTNAASAASAGLRVVVVKSHDDGTIDRDDLAAKIAANEGRIAAIMITYPSTHGVYEDGVRQVCDMVHEAGGQVYIDGANFNALVGWGQFARIGGDVSHLNLHKTFAIPHGGGGPGVGPVAAKAHLAPFLPGHPLNPRNEHPLNDGGTVTHDGHAVSAAPFGSVSVLPISWAYLRLMGLKGLQFATEVAVLNANYIAHRLHDKIPILYTGQNGYVAHECILDLRPLTAETGITVDDVAKRLIDYGFHAPTMSFPVAGTLMVEPTESEDLAELDRFCDAMLAIVEEARMVQSGHWPADDNPLINAPHPAARLVADEWNHPYSRELGCYPGMRLGIQRDQERGLDVNTVTRIQAKYWPPVGRVDNTYGDRHLVCSCPPPEAFED
;
A
#
# COMPACT_ATOMS: atom_id res chain seq x y z
N MET A 1 16.07 27.38 22.92
CA MET A 1 17.34 27.90 22.36
C MET A 1 18.62 27.48 23.09
N THR A 2 18.57 26.85 24.25
CA THR A 2 19.79 26.59 25.06
C THR A 2 20.29 25.14 24.99
N ASP A 3 19.54 24.18 24.51
CA ASP A 3 19.95 22.75 24.50
C ASP A 3 20.56 22.24 23.17
N HIS A 4 20.41 22.97 22.08
CA HIS A 4 21.03 22.59 20.80
C HIS A 4 22.40 23.18 20.52
N ALA A 5 22.78 24.23 21.26
CA ALA A 5 24.06 24.92 21.07
C ALA A 5 25.25 24.27 21.79
N GLU A 6 25.02 23.42 22.80
CA GLU A 6 26.11 22.83 23.61
C GLU A 6 26.83 21.64 22.97
N ASN A 7 26.29 21.06 21.90
CA ASN A 7 26.89 19.89 21.21
C ASN A 7 27.81 20.25 20.04
N ARG A 8 28.23 21.52 19.89
CA ARG A 8 29.09 21.97 18.78
C ARG A 8 30.59 21.80 19.01
N CYS A 9 31.03 21.48 20.20
CA CYS A 9 32.46 21.36 20.49
C CYS A 9 32.87 19.91 20.76
N GLY A 10 33.52 19.35 19.75
CA GLY A 10 34.51 18.25 19.90
C GLY A 10 33.92 16.87 20.10
N LEU A 11 34.37 15.93 19.35
CA LEU A 11 34.62 14.48 19.61
C LEU A 11 33.67 13.67 20.55
N GLU A 12 32.54 14.22 21.00
CA GLU A 12 31.63 13.57 21.93
C GLU A 12 30.34 13.12 21.24
N GLY A 13 30.38 11.94 20.68
CA GLY A 13 29.22 11.19 20.22
C GLY A 13 28.76 11.49 18.78
N PRO A 14 28.02 10.56 18.15
CA PRO A 14 27.43 10.79 16.83
C PRO A 14 26.34 11.86 16.90
N ARG A 15 26.18 12.63 15.81
CA ARG A 15 25.09 13.62 15.70
C ARG A 15 23.73 12.97 15.98
N PRO A 16 22.77 13.65 16.65
CA PRO A 16 21.42 13.14 16.85
C PRO A 16 20.80 12.72 15.51
N PHE A 17 20.00 11.66 15.52
CA PHE A 17 19.37 11.17 14.30
C PHE A 17 18.49 12.25 13.63
N SER A 18 17.76 13.04 14.42
CA SER A 18 16.94 14.15 13.91
C SER A 18 17.72 15.14 13.02
N SER A 19 18.98 15.43 13.33
CA SER A 19 19.83 16.29 12.50
C SER A 19 20.40 15.61 11.24
N ARG A 20 20.12 14.32 11.05
CA ARG A 20 20.46 13.57 9.84
C ARG A 20 19.23 13.23 9.03
N HIS A 21 18.06 13.18 9.67
CA HIS A 21 16.77 12.99 9.03
C HIS A 21 16.29 14.27 8.35
N VAL A 22 16.42 15.42 9.03
CA VAL A 22 16.13 16.73 8.44
C VAL A 22 17.21 17.06 7.40
N GLY A 23 16.80 17.40 6.18
CA GLY A 23 17.71 17.61 5.06
C GLY A 23 18.52 18.91 5.17
N SER A 24 17.91 19.98 5.67
CA SER A 24 18.54 21.30 5.82
C SER A 24 19.36 21.39 7.12
N VAL A 25 20.57 21.97 7.05
CA VAL A 25 21.39 22.26 8.22
C VAL A 25 20.92 23.56 8.89
N GLU A 26 21.43 23.86 10.11
CA GLU A 26 20.97 24.99 10.91
C GLU A 26 21.09 26.34 10.20
N ASP A 27 22.16 26.56 9.44
CA ASP A 27 22.37 27.81 8.70
C ASP A 27 21.36 27.94 7.55
N ASP A 28 21.02 26.82 6.87
CA ASP A 28 20.00 26.79 5.85
C ASP A 28 18.60 27.04 6.44
N LEU A 29 18.28 26.41 7.58
CA LEU A 29 17.01 26.63 8.27
C LEU A 29 16.85 28.09 8.71
N ARG A 30 17.93 28.73 9.18
CA ARG A 30 17.93 30.14 9.48
C ARG A 30 17.64 30.98 8.24
N TYR A 31 18.33 30.70 7.14
CA TYR A 31 18.10 31.38 5.86
C TYR A 31 16.65 31.22 5.36
N ILE A 32 16.11 30.04 5.45
CA ILE A 32 14.71 29.75 5.08
C ILE A 32 13.76 30.60 5.96
N ALA A 33 13.95 30.56 7.28
CA ALA A 33 13.14 31.31 8.24
C ALA A 33 13.21 32.83 7.99
N GLU A 34 14.40 33.40 7.83
CA GLU A 34 14.61 34.83 7.53
C GLU A 34 13.92 35.20 6.19
N THR A 35 13.99 34.35 5.18
CA THR A 35 13.37 34.58 3.85
C THR A 35 11.85 34.72 3.95
N ILE A 36 11.19 33.94 4.78
CA ILE A 36 9.74 34.00 4.97
C ILE A 36 9.30 34.94 6.10
N GLY A 37 10.27 35.58 6.78
CA GLY A 37 10.01 36.61 7.81
C GLY A 37 9.72 36.07 9.21
N VAL A 38 10.12 34.86 9.53
CA VAL A 38 10.03 34.26 10.88
C VAL A 38 11.39 34.11 11.53
N THR A 39 11.45 33.99 12.86
CA THR A 39 12.70 33.92 13.61
C THR A 39 13.21 32.49 13.84
N SER A 40 12.33 31.49 13.68
CA SER A 40 12.67 30.08 13.91
C SER A 40 11.64 29.15 13.27
N PRO A 41 11.98 27.86 13.05
CA PRO A 41 11.00 26.83 12.63
C PRO A 41 9.84 26.68 13.62
N GLU A 42 10.07 26.82 14.92
CA GLU A 42 9.02 26.77 15.94
C GLU A 42 8.01 27.91 15.80
N GLN A 43 8.48 29.13 15.46
CA GLN A 43 7.58 30.27 15.30
C GLN A 43 6.54 30.04 14.21
N ILE A 44 6.91 29.47 13.05
CA ILE A 44 5.94 29.28 11.97
C ILE A 44 4.81 28.34 12.38
N ILE A 45 5.09 27.32 13.21
CA ILE A 45 4.07 26.42 13.77
C ILE A 45 3.05 27.21 14.60
N ARG A 46 3.55 28.09 15.48
CA ARG A 46 2.68 28.91 16.34
C ARG A 46 1.84 29.90 15.55
N ASP A 47 2.38 30.41 14.46
CA ASP A 47 1.72 31.39 13.60
C ASP A 47 0.75 30.74 12.59
N ALA A 48 1.02 29.50 12.16
CA ALA A 48 0.21 28.77 11.17
C ALA A 48 -0.92 27.93 11.81
N ILE A 49 -0.66 27.27 12.96
CA ILE A 49 -1.65 26.41 13.61
C ILE A 49 -2.57 27.25 14.50
N PRO A 50 -3.90 27.15 14.34
CA PRO A 50 -4.86 27.83 15.21
C PRO A 50 -4.67 27.49 16.71
N ALA A 51 -4.81 28.47 17.59
CA ALA A 51 -4.71 28.28 19.02
C ALA A 51 -5.71 27.24 19.57
N SER A 52 -6.90 27.15 18.92
CA SER A 52 -7.92 26.14 19.22
C SER A 52 -7.44 24.69 19.01
N VAL A 53 -6.43 24.47 18.17
CA VAL A 53 -5.84 23.17 17.85
C VAL A 53 -4.65 22.85 18.75
N LEU A 54 -3.79 23.88 19.02
CA LEU A 54 -2.64 23.73 19.92
C LEU A 54 -3.03 23.44 21.39
N ASP A 55 -4.27 23.78 21.78
CA ASP A 55 -4.84 23.53 23.11
C ASP A 55 -3.99 24.09 24.28
N SER A 56 -3.21 25.13 24.03
CA SER A 56 -2.36 25.79 25.04
C SER A 56 -2.61 27.29 25.07
N ASN A 57 -2.84 27.82 26.25
CA ASN A 57 -2.94 29.28 26.45
C ASN A 57 -1.60 30.01 26.36
N GLU A 58 -0.46 29.31 26.35
CA GLU A 58 0.89 29.84 26.40
C GLU A 58 1.77 29.52 25.19
N GLY A 59 1.19 28.88 24.14
CA GLY A 59 1.94 28.53 22.94
C GLY A 59 2.90 27.34 23.09
N GLU A 60 2.86 26.61 24.17
CA GLU A 60 3.58 25.32 24.32
C GLU A 60 2.73 24.19 23.75
N SER A 61 3.39 23.14 23.24
CA SER A 61 2.68 21.92 22.85
C SER A 61 1.99 21.27 24.04
N SER A 62 0.69 21.04 23.93
CA SER A 62 -0.10 20.34 24.95
C SER A 62 -0.02 18.81 24.85
N VAL A 63 0.69 18.30 23.84
CA VAL A 63 0.82 16.86 23.59
C VAL A 63 1.49 16.16 24.76
N ARG A 64 0.76 15.23 25.39
CA ARG A 64 1.27 14.43 26.50
C ARG A 64 1.48 13.01 26.05
N THR A 65 2.71 12.54 26.21
CA THR A 65 3.13 11.20 25.80
C THR A 65 3.94 10.56 26.93
N PRO A 66 3.29 10.14 28.03
CA PRO A 66 3.98 9.68 29.24
C PRO A 66 4.81 8.41 29.04
N SER A 67 4.43 7.56 28.08
CA SER A 67 5.09 6.29 27.77
C SER A 67 6.02 6.38 26.56
N PHE A 68 6.03 7.54 25.87
CA PHE A 68 6.81 7.69 24.65
C PHE A 68 8.32 7.81 25.00
N PRO A 69 9.19 7.01 24.37
CA PRO A 69 10.60 6.98 24.73
C PRO A 69 11.35 8.25 24.29
N PRO A 70 12.42 8.65 25.01
CA PRO A 70 13.31 9.70 24.53
C PRO A 70 14.06 9.25 23.27
N ALA A 71 14.59 10.20 22.49
CA ALA A 71 15.42 9.89 21.33
C ALA A 71 16.61 8.99 21.70
N ALA A 72 16.86 7.97 20.90
CA ALA A 72 18.00 7.06 21.05
C ALA A 72 19.09 7.32 20.01
N ALA A 73 20.33 7.00 20.36
CA ALA A 73 21.39 6.83 19.39
C ALA A 73 21.09 5.60 18.51
N GLU A 74 21.56 5.61 17.28
CA GLU A 74 21.36 4.51 16.31
C GLU A 74 21.81 3.14 16.87
N THR A 75 22.98 3.11 17.54
CA THR A 75 23.49 1.90 18.18
C THR A 75 22.58 1.40 19.30
N THR A 76 21.92 2.29 20.03
CA THR A 76 20.98 1.95 21.11
C THR A 76 19.68 1.40 20.51
N ALA A 77 19.08 2.11 19.58
CA ALA A 77 17.86 1.66 18.91
C ALA A 77 18.04 0.28 18.23
N ARG A 78 19.21 0.10 17.58
CA ARG A 78 19.56 -1.19 16.98
C ARG A 78 19.71 -2.29 18.02
N ALA A 79 20.34 -2.01 19.16
CA ALA A 79 20.51 -3.01 20.23
C ALA A 79 19.14 -3.40 20.84
N GLU A 80 18.24 -2.45 21.03
CA GLU A 80 16.86 -2.70 21.48
C GLU A 80 16.07 -3.54 20.46
N LEU A 81 16.19 -3.25 19.15
CA LEU A 81 15.58 -4.09 18.09
C LEU A 81 16.16 -5.52 18.08
N VAL A 82 17.47 -5.69 18.31
CA VAL A 82 18.09 -7.03 18.45
C VAL A 82 17.53 -7.76 19.68
N GLU A 83 17.34 -7.06 20.81
CA GLU A 83 16.69 -7.63 21.99
C GLU A 83 15.25 -8.06 21.69
N ILE A 84 14.45 -7.19 21.05
CA ILE A 84 13.09 -7.51 20.62
C ILE A 84 13.10 -8.73 19.69
N ALA A 85 13.94 -8.72 18.66
CA ALA A 85 14.08 -9.84 17.73
C ALA A 85 14.44 -11.16 18.43
N SER A 86 15.30 -11.11 19.47
CA SER A 86 15.67 -12.29 20.25
C SER A 86 14.53 -12.90 21.07
N GLY A 87 13.46 -12.14 21.30
CA GLY A 87 12.23 -12.63 21.90
C GLY A 87 11.38 -13.51 20.94
N ASN A 88 11.69 -13.51 19.66
CA ASN A 88 11.03 -14.36 18.67
C ASN A 88 11.75 -15.68 18.51
N ARG A 89 11.00 -16.78 18.48
CA ARG A 89 11.53 -18.11 18.17
C ARG A 89 11.17 -18.48 16.73
N VAL A 90 12.12 -18.33 15.82
CA VAL A 90 11.94 -18.75 14.43
C VAL A 90 12.00 -20.26 14.36
N THR A 91 10.86 -20.91 14.11
CA THR A 91 10.74 -22.37 13.91
C THR A 91 10.54 -22.66 12.43
N ARG A 92 10.68 -23.93 12.03
CA ARG A 92 10.19 -24.39 10.73
C ARG A 92 8.65 -24.43 10.77
N ALA A 93 8.02 -23.34 10.31
CA ALA A 93 6.57 -23.24 10.31
C ALA A 93 5.98 -23.95 9.09
N LEU A 94 5.22 -25.03 9.33
CA LEU A 94 4.48 -25.80 8.34
C LEU A 94 2.97 -25.71 8.59
N ILE A 95 2.52 -24.53 8.99
CA ILE A 95 1.13 -24.21 9.31
C ILE A 95 0.31 -24.06 8.03
N GLY A 96 0.88 -23.37 7.02
CA GLY A 96 0.15 -23.09 5.78
C GLY A 96 -0.87 -21.96 5.95
N ARG A 97 -2.14 -22.23 5.71
CA ARG A 97 -3.25 -21.27 5.83
C ARG A 97 -3.02 -19.98 5.03
N GLY A 98 -2.49 -20.11 3.78
CA GLY A 98 -2.21 -18.98 2.90
C GLY A 98 -0.82 -18.36 3.08
N TYR A 99 -0.01 -18.83 4.05
CA TYR A 99 1.36 -18.35 4.31
C TYR A 99 2.34 -19.52 4.30
N TYR A 100 3.37 -19.43 3.47
CA TYR A 100 4.31 -20.53 3.24
C TYR A 100 5.74 -20.05 3.22
N GLY A 101 6.67 -20.88 3.69
CA GLY A 101 8.08 -20.63 3.53
C GLY A 101 8.47 -20.57 2.05
N THR A 102 9.29 -19.61 1.68
CA THR A 102 9.80 -19.42 0.31
C THR A 102 11.24 -18.94 0.32
N LEU A 103 11.97 -19.27 -0.74
CA LEU A 103 13.38 -18.92 -0.90
C LEU A 103 13.51 -17.69 -1.81
N THR A 104 13.59 -16.51 -1.21
CA THR A 104 13.86 -15.28 -1.98
C THR A 104 15.29 -15.33 -2.54
N PRO A 105 15.51 -15.36 -3.87
CA PRO A 105 16.85 -15.30 -4.43
C PRO A 105 17.61 -14.07 -3.95
N SER A 106 18.88 -14.22 -3.55
CA SER A 106 19.67 -13.12 -2.99
C SER A 106 19.82 -11.95 -3.97
N VAL A 107 19.89 -12.23 -5.27
CA VAL A 107 19.94 -11.19 -6.31
C VAL A 107 18.64 -10.36 -6.35
N ILE A 108 17.49 -10.96 -6.07
CA ILE A 108 16.20 -10.25 -6.01
C ILE A 108 16.13 -9.46 -4.69
N ARG A 109 16.43 -10.08 -3.56
CA ARG A 109 16.38 -9.41 -2.26
C ARG A 109 17.23 -8.15 -2.25
N ARG A 110 18.51 -8.23 -2.65
CA ARG A 110 19.44 -7.10 -2.61
C ARG A 110 19.18 -6.04 -3.65
N ASN A 111 18.63 -6.39 -4.82
CA ASN A 111 18.42 -5.44 -5.92
C ASN A 111 16.97 -4.94 -6.03
N ILE A 112 16.05 -5.42 -5.17
CA ILE A 112 14.67 -4.93 -5.08
C ILE A 112 14.34 -4.54 -3.64
N LEU A 113 14.24 -5.49 -2.71
CA LEU A 113 13.78 -5.22 -1.33
C LEU A 113 14.72 -4.30 -0.56
N GLU A 114 16.05 -4.44 -0.76
CA GLU A 114 17.07 -3.65 -0.09
C GLU A 114 17.59 -2.47 -0.95
N ASN A 115 16.95 -2.20 -2.10
CA ASN A 115 17.40 -1.17 -3.05
C ASN A 115 16.48 0.07 -3.03
N PRO A 116 16.97 1.25 -2.61
CA PRO A 116 16.18 2.47 -2.53
C PRO A 116 15.57 2.91 -3.85
N SER A 117 16.18 2.62 -5.01
CA SER A 117 15.58 2.92 -6.31
C SER A 117 14.19 2.25 -6.50
N TRP A 118 13.91 1.16 -5.79
CA TRP A 118 12.64 0.46 -5.85
C TRP A 118 11.70 0.82 -4.71
N TYR A 119 12.19 0.80 -3.44
CA TYR A 119 11.29 0.97 -2.30
C TYR A 119 10.95 2.44 -2.01
N THR A 120 11.75 3.42 -2.45
CA THR A 120 11.46 4.85 -2.23
C THR A 120 10.59 5.47 -3.32
N ALA A 121 10.27 4.75 -4.38
CA ALA A 121 9.41 5.23 -5.44
C ALA A 121 7.92 5.22 -5.03
N TYR A 122 7.10 6.01 -5.73
CA TYR A 122 5.65 6.08 -5.51
C TYR A 122 4.84 5.46 -6.65
N THR A 123 3.53 5.47 -6.54
CA THR A 123 2.60 5.03 -7.59
C THR A 123 2.95 5.68 -8.93
N PRO A 124 3.02 4.90 -10.03
CA PRO A 124 3.50 5.38 -11.33
C PRO A 124 2.45 6.23 -12.08
N TYR A 125 1.99 7.32 -11.45
CA TYR A 125 1.07 8.28 -12.09
C TYR A 125 1.69 9.03 -13.26
N GLN A 126 3.02 9.16 -13.26
CA GLN A 126 3.76 9.73 -14.36
C GLN A 126 4.52 8.62 -15.08
N PRO A 127 3.94 8.06 -16.14
CA PRO A 127 4.48 6.89 -16.82
C PRO A 127 5.87 7.15 -17.43
N GLU A 128 6.14 8.37 -17.87
CA GLU A 128 7.39 8.73 -18.53
C GLU A 128 8.63 8.52 -17.65
N ILE A 129 8.47 8.51 -16.33
CA ILE A 129 9.55 8.30 -15.35
C ILE A 129 9.35 7.04 -14.50
N SER A 130 8.50 6.13 -14.94
CA SER A 130 8.13 4.92 -14.17
C SER A 130 8.14 3.66 -15.04
N GLN A 131 8.88 3.66 -16.14
CA GLN A 131 8.83 2.59 -17.15
C GLN A 131 9.35 1.26 -16.61
N GLY A 132 10.33 1.27 -15.71
CA GLY A 132 10.89 0.04 -15.14
C GLY A 132 9.88 -0.69 -14.24
N ARG A 133 9.20 0.04 -13.31
CA ARG A 133 8.14 -0.55 -12.47
C ARG A 133 6.94 -0.99 -13.27
N LEU A 134 6.53 -0.18 -14.23
CA LEU A 134 5.39 -0.51 -15.10
C LEU A 134 5.67 -1.77 -15.93
N GLU A 135 6.91 -1.98 -16.41
CA GLU A 135 7.32 -3.22 -17.06
C GLU A 135 7.17 -4.42 -16.10
N MET A 136 7.68 -4.32 -14.87
CA MET A 136 7.56 -5.41 -13.89
C MET A 136 6.12 -5.69 -13.49
N LEU A 137 5.27 -4.67 -13.36
CA LEU A 137 3.85 -4.86 -13.08
C LEU A 137 3.11 -5.50 -14.26
N THR A 138 3.50 -5.20 -15.50
CA THR A 138 2.97 -5.89 -16.68
C THR A 138 3.37 -7.37 -16.69
N ILE A 139 4.61 -7.68 -16.29
CA ILE A 139 5.07 -9.07 -16.12
C ILE A 139 4.28 -9.79 -15.02
N TYR A 140 3.98 -9.08 -13.91
CA TYR A 140 3.12 -9.63 -12.87
C TYR A 140 1.71 -9.97 -13.40
N GLN A 141 1.09 -9.04 -14.12
CA GLN A 141 -0.22 -9.28 -14.75
C GLN A 141 -0.18 -10.47 -15.72
N GLN A 142 0.87 -10.57 -16.55
CA GLN A 142 1.08 -11.68 -17.46
C GLN A 142 1.22 -13.02 -16.71
N LEU A 143 2.01 -13.04 -15.63
CA LEU A 143 2.18 -14.23 -14.79
C LEU A 143 0.83 -14.73 -14.28
N ILE A 144 0.01 -13.83 -13.73
CA ILE A 144 -1.29 -14.19 -13.17
C ILE A 144 -2.25 -14.68 -14.25
N THR A 145 -2.34 -13.98 -15.40
CA THR A 145 -3.21 -14.40 -16.51
C THR A 145 -2.79 -15.75 -17.09
N ASP A 146 -1.48 -15.99 -17.20
CA ASP A 146 -0.96 -17.27 -17.70
C ASP A 146 -1.27 -18.43 -16.75
N LEU A 147 -1.14 -18.24 -15.44
CA LEU A 147 -1.42 -19.28 -14.46
C LEU A 147 -2.91 -19.55 -14.33
N THR A 148 -3.74 -18.51 -14.29
CA THR A 148 -5.20 -18.64 -14.12
C THR A 148 -5.96 -18.94 -15.41
N ARG A 149 -5.37 -18.67 -16.59
CA ARG A 149 -6.03 -18.77 -17.91
C ARG A 149 -7.27 -17.88 -18.03
N LEU A 150 -7.25 -16.74 -17.32
CA LEU A 150 -8.24 -15.68 -17.46
C LEU A 150 -7.66 -14.52 -18.30
N ALA A 151 -8.54 -13.66 -18.81
CA ALA A 151 -8.16 -12.71 -19.85
C ALA A 151 -7.31 -11.52 -19.36
N LEU A 152 -7.45 -11.11 -18.09
CA LEU A 152 -6.83 -9.92 -17.56
C LEU A 152 -6.63 -10.03 -16.04
N ALA A 153 -5.51 -9.53 -15.53
CA ALA A 153 -5.23 -9.43 -14.10
C ALA A 153 -4.87 -7.99 -13.71
N ASN A 154 -5.14 -7.62 -12.46
CA ASN A 154 -4.67 -6.37 -11.88
C ASN A 154 -3.19 -6.44 -11.46
N SER A 155 -2.62 -5.29 -11.10
CA SER A 155 -1.22 -5.18 -10.69
C SER A 155 -0.98 -5.37 -9.19
N SER A 156 -1.93 -5.76 -8.42
CA SER A 156 -2.02 -6.31 -7.07
C SER A 156 -3.23 -5.78 -6.28
N LEU A 157 -3.55 -6.48 -5.19
CA LEU A 157 -4.46 -6.08 -4.11
C LEU A 157 -3.73 -6.20 -2.77
N LEU A 158 -4.44 -5.91 -1.65
CA LEU A 158 -3.81 -5.76 -0.34
C LEU A 158 -3.37 -7.10 0.27
N ASP A 159 -4.26 -8.09 0.28
CA ASP A 159 -4.00 -9.48 0.70
C ASP A 159 -5.06 -10.43 0.15
N GLU A 160 -4.92 -11.73 0.40
CA GLU A 160 -5.81 -12.78 -0.11
C GLU A 160 -7.27 -12.58 0.33
N ALA A 161 -7.49 -12.32 1.62
CA ALA A 161 -8.83 -12.14 2.16
C ALA A 161 -9.53 -10.89 1.60
N THR A 162 -8.78 -9.81 1.42
CA THR A 162 -9.27 -8.60 0.74
C THR A 162 -9.61 -8.89 -0.72
N ALA A 163 -8.78 -9.67 -1.43
CA ALA A 163 -9.05 -10.05 -2.81
C ALA A 163 -10.34 -10.89 -2.94
N ALA A 164 -10.58 -11.81 -2.00
CA ALA A 164 -11.80 -12.60 -1.95
C ALA A 164 -13.05 -11.74 -1.72
N SER A 165 -13.01 -10.81 -0.76
CA SER A 165 -14.11 -9.89 -0.49
C SER A 165 -14.39 -8.92 -1.65
N GLU A 166 -13.36 -8.40 -2.29
CA GLU A 166 -13.48 -7.59 -3.52
C GLU A 166 -14.06 -8.42 -4.69
N GLY A 167 -13.75 -9.72 -4.76
CA GLY A 167 -14.35 -10.66 -5.68
C GLY A 167 -15.86 -10.79 -5.49
N MET A 168 -16.32 -10.92 -4.24
CA MET A 168 -17.75 -10.92 -3.89
C MET A 168 -18.43 -9.62 -4.33
N LEU A 169 -17.82 -8.47 -4.03
CA LEU A 169 -18.36 -7.16 -4.41
C LEU A 169 -18.37 -6.96 -5.94
N LEU A 170 -17.35 -7.47 -6.65
CA LEU A 170 -17.33 -7.49 -8.11
C LEU A 170 -18.48 -8.35 -8.65
N ALA A 171 -18.67 -9.56 -8.11
CA ALA A 171 -19.74 -10.47 -8.52
C ALA A 171 -21.11 -9.81 -8.38
N ARG A 172 -21.34 -9.09 -7.25
CA ARG A 172 -22.60 -8.34 -7.03
C ARG A 172 -22.82 -7.26 -8.07
N ARG A 173 -21.77 -6.50 -8.41
CA ARG A 173 -21.83 -5.45 -9.45
C ARG A 173 -22.05 -6.03 -10.86
N ALA A 174 -21.45 -7.18 -11.16
CA ALA A 174 -21.53 -7.82 -12.48
C ALA A 174 -22.86 -8.55 -12.70
N ALA A 175 -23.37 -9.24 -11.70
CA ALA A 175 -24.61 -10.06 -11.77
C ALA A 175 -25.90 -9.21 -11.64
N ARG A 176 -25.99 -8.08 -12.36
CA ARG A 176 -27.09 -7.10 -12.24
C ARG A 176 -28.49 -7.66 -12.49
N LYS A 177 -28.61 -8.74 -13.23
CA LYS A 177 -29.89 -9.39 -13.56
C LYS A 177 -30.38 -10.32 -12.45
N VAL A 178 -29.49 -10.73 -11.55
CA VAL A 178 -29.80 -11.60 -10.42
C VAL A 178 -30.40 -10.75 -9.30
N LYS A 179 -31.64 -11.06 -8.93
CA LYS A 179 -32.35 -10.33 -7.86
C LYS A 179 -31.96 -10.80 -6.47
N SER A 180 -31.52 -12.04 -6.33
CA SER A 180 -31.07 -12.59 -5.06
C SER A 180 -29.86 -11.80 -4.53
N ASN A 181 -29.81 -11.59 -3.22
CA ASN A 181 -28.70 -10.97 -2.51
C ASN A 181 -27.82 -12.00 -1.78
N ARG A 182 -27.94 -13.27 -2.18
CA ARG A 182 -27.24 -14.39 -1.57
C ARG A 182 -25.94 -14.67 -2.32
N PHE A 183 -24.85 -14.82 -1.56
CA PHE A 183 -23.52 -15.19 -2.03
C PHE A 183 -23.10 -16.51 -1.40
N LEU A 184 -22.78 -17.51 -2.22
CA LEU A 184 -22.43 -18.82 -1.75
C LEU A 184 -20.92 -18.94 -1.50
N VAL A 185 -20.53 -19.50 -0.36
CA VAL A 185 -19.13 -19.74 -0.01
C VAL A 185 -18.92 -21.19 0.42
N HIS A 186 -17.72 -21.72 0.15
CA HIS A 186 -17.38 -23.07 0.63
C HIS A 186 -17.18 -23.09 2.15
N THR A 187 -17.68 -24.11 2.83
CA THR A 187 -17.51 -24.33 4.28
C THR A 187 -16.03 -24.47 4.71
N HIS A 188 -15.16 -24.85 3.78
CA HIS A 188 -13.72 -25.00 4.00
C HIS A 188 -12.91 -23.88 3.33
N LEU A 189 -13.32 -22.61 3.53
CA LEU A 189 -12.44 -21.45 3.34
C LEU A 189 -11.47 -21.34 4.53
N PHE A 190 -10.37 -20.63 4.34
CA PHE A 190 -9.57 -20.21 5.49
C PHE A 190 -10.39 -19.29 6.41
N ASP A 191 -10.28 -19.47 7.74
CA ASP A 191 -11.07 -18.72 8.72
C ASP A 191 -10.92 -17.20 8.57
N GLN A 192 -9.70 -16.73 8.27
CA GLN A 192 -9.41 -15.32 8.06
C GLN A 192 -10.05 -14.77 6.77
N VAL A 193 -10.10 -15.56 5.72
CA VAL A 193 -10.76 -15.16 4.45
C VAL A 193 -12.26 -15.08 4.66
N ARG A 194 -12.82 -16.09 5.33
CA ARG A 194 -14.24 -16.15 5.65
C ARG A 194 -14.69 -14.94 6.48
N ASP A 195 -13.92 -14.55 7.49
CA ASP A 195 -14.30 -13.46 8.38
C ASP A 195 -14.27 -12.09 7.68
N VAL A 196 -13.26 -11.83 6.84
CA VAL A 196 -13.20 -10.60 6.03
C VAL A 196 -14.36 -10.54 5.03
N VAL A 197 -14.72 -11.67 4.38
CA VAL A 197 -15.89 -11.75 3.48
C VAL A 197 -17.18 -11.46 4.25
N LEU A 198 -17.35 -12.01 5.45
CA LEU A 198 -18.53 -11.75 6.31
C LEU A 198 -18.65 -10.29 6.71
N GLY A 199 -17.54 -9.65 7.11
CA GLY A 199 -17.54 -8.23 7.50
C GLY A 199 -17.95 -7.30 6.34
N HIS A 200 -17.45 -7.54 5.14
CA HIS A 200 -17.86 -6.77 3.96
C HIS A 200 -19.31 -7.09 3.54
N ALA A 201 -19.74 -8.33 3.68
CA ALA A 201 -21.11 -8.74 3.39
C ALA A 201 -22.11 -8.06 4.33
N GLU A 202 -21.83 -8.03 5.64
CA GLU A 202 -22.65 -7.34 6.64
C GLU A 202 -22.76 -5.84 6.32
N ALA A 203 -21.63 -5.19 6.05
CA ALA A 203 -21.61 -3.77 5.72
C ALA A 203 -22.46 -3.42 4.49
N THR A 204 -22.52 -4.32 3.50
CA THR A 204 -23.23 -4.10 2.23
C THR A 204 -24.59 -4.80 2.15
N GLY A 205 -25.02 -5.47 3.23
CA GLY A 205 -26.29 -6.20 3.33
C GLY A 205 -26.36 -7.45 2.45
N ILE A 206 -25.24 -8.07 2.14
CA ILE A 206 -25.15 -9.34 1.39
C ILE A 206 -25.38 -10.51 2.36
N GLU A 207 -26.21 -11.47 1.96
CA GLU A 207 -26.42 -12.73 2.68
C GLU A 207 -25.39 -13.77 2.24
N VAL A 208 -24.42 -14.06 3.11
CA VAL A 208 -23.45 -15.16 2.86
C VAL A 208 -24.09 -16.50 3.25
N VAL A 209 -24.03 -17.46 2.35
CA VAL A 209 -24.55 -18.82 2.54
C VAL A 209 -23.39 -19.80 2.45
N GLU A 210 -23.16 -20.57 3.53
CA GLU A 210 -22.12 -21.59 3.56
C GLU A 210 -22.64 -22.94 3.12
N ALA A 211 -21.91 -23.61 2.25
CA ALA A 211 -22.21 -24.98 1.81
C ALA A 211 -20.92 -25.75 1.54
N ASP A 212 -20.92 -27.06 1.76
CA ASP A 212 -19.84 -27.92 1.24
C ASP A 212 -19.99 -28.04 -0.28
N LEU A 213 -19.19 -27.31 -1.04
CA LEU A 213 -19.25 -27.29 -2.51
C LEU A 213 -18.80 -28.60 -3.16
N ARG A 214 -18.21 -29.51 -2.39
CA ARG A 214 -17.88 -30.87 -2.84
C ARG A 214 -19.06 -31.82 -2.78
N ASP A 215 -20.09 -31.50 -1.98
CA ASP A 215 -21.31 -32.30 -1.84
C ASP A 215 -22.50 -31.66 -2.60
N PRO A 216 -22.92 -32.21 -3.72
CA PRO A 216 -24.07 -31.69 -4.46
C PRO A 216 -25.38 -31.61 -3.66
N GLN A 217 -25.54 -32.40 -2.59
CA GLN A 217 -26.71 -32.31 -1.73
C GLN A 217 -26.66 -31.04 -0.83
N SER A 218 -25.48 -30.56 -0.53
CA SER A 218 -25.29 -29.35 0.27
C SER A 218 -25.51 -28.07 -0.57
N TRP A 219 -24.94 -27.95 -1.75
CA TRP A 219 -24.92 -26.67 -2.50
C TRP A 219 -26.03 -26.52 -3.56
N ARG A 220 -26.57 -27.63 -4.18
CA ARG A 220 -27.58 -27.51 -5.23
C ARG A 220 -28.86 -26.80 -4.79
N PRO A 221 -29.46 -27.11 -3.62
CA PRO A 221 -30.61 -26.37 -3.14
C PRO A 221 -30.36 -24.86 -2.98
N GLU A 222 -29.15 -24.50 -2.59
CA GLU A 222 -28.76 -23.11 -2.35
C GLU A 222 -28.64 -22.33 -3.66
N VAL A 223 -28.05 -22.95 -4.70
CA VAL A 223 -27.98 -22.36 -6.04
C VAL A 223 -29.36 -22.25 -6.68
N GLU A 224 -30.22 -23.28 -6.53
CA GLU A 224 -31.61 -23.28 -7.05
C GLU A 224 -32.46 -22.21 -6.36
N ALA A 225 -32.23 -21.91 -5.09
CA ALA A 225 -32.87 -20.81 -4.37
C ALA A 225 -32.43 -19.42 -4.91
N GLY A 226 -31.36 -19.39 -5.70
CA GLY A 226 -30.81 -18.21 -6.37
C GLY A 226 -29.67 -17.57 -5.59
N CYS A 227 -28.53 -17.38 -6.26
CA CYS A 227 -27.36 -16.64 -5.75
C CYS A 227 -26.78 -15.79 -6.87
N PHE A 228 -26.11 -14.65 -6.49
CA PHE A 228 -25.43 -13.81 -7.47
C PHE A 228 -23.99 -14.24 -7.73
N GLY A 229 -23.43 -15.12 -6.92
CA GLY A 229 -22.09 -15.64 -7.12
C GLY A 229 -21.71 -16.70 -6.10
N VAL A 230 -20.54 -17.29 -6.32
CA VAL A 230 -19.92 -18.32 -5.46
C VAL A 230 -18.43 -18.07 -5.33
N LEU A 231 -17.86 -18.35 -4.14
CA LEU A 231 -16.42 -18.39 -3.85
C LEU A 231 -16.02 -19.83 -3.51
N ALA A 232 -15.13 -20.39 -4.33
CA ALA A 232 -14.65 -21.77 -4.24
C ALA A 232 -13.12 -21.80 -4.09
N PRO A 233 -12.59 -22.30 -2.95
CA PRO A 233 -11.14 -22.47 -2.77
C PRO A 233 -10.61 -23.66 -3.58
N TYR A 234 -9.38 -23.50 -4.10
CA TYR A 234 -8.73 -24.48 -4.95
C TYR A 234 -7.20 -24.43 -4.79
N PRO A 235 -6.60 -25.28 -3.90
CA PRO A 235 -7.19 -26.25 -2.95
C PRO A 235 -8.03 -25.59 -1.85
N ASP A 236 -8.84 -26.39 -1.12
CA ASP A 236 -9.55 -25.88 0.06
C ASP A 236 -8.67 -25.85 1.33
N SER A 237 -9.16 -25.28 2.44
CA SER A 237 -8.42 -25.11 3.71
C SER A 237 -8.00 -26.44 4.36
N THR A 238 -8.59 -27.56 3.96
CA THR A 238 -8.20 -28.91 4.41
C THR A 238 -7.09 -29.52 3.56
N GLY A 239 -6.64 -28.79 2.53
CA GLY A 239 -5.72 -29.27 1.51
C GLY A 239 -6.39 -30.10 0.41
N ALA A 240 -7.69 -30.33 0.46
CA ALA A 240 -8.38 -31.17 -0.52
C ALA A 240 -8.43 -30.53 -1.91
N LEU A 241 -8.10 -31.34 -2.92
CA LEU A 241 -8.29 -31.02 -4.32
C LEU A 241 -9.62 -31.58 -4.80
N TRP A 242 -10.39 -30.76 -5.49
CA TRP A 242 -11.70 -31.11 -6.04
C TRP A 242 -11.99 -30.29 -7.30
N ASN A 243 -12.90 -30.76 -8.14
CA ASN A 243 -13.25 -30.10 -9.39
C ASN A 243 -14.46 -29.18 -9.20
N PRO A 244 -14.34 -27.84 -9.25
CA PRO A 244 -15.44 -26.90 -9.05
C PRO A 244 -16.36 -26.72 -10.27
N SER A 245 -16.06 -27.32 -11.43
CA SER A 245 -16.78 -27.05 -12.70
C SER A 245 -18.28 -27.25 -12.59
N GLU A 246 -18.75 -28.29 -11.88
CA GLU A 246 -20.17 -28.56 -11.74
C GLU A 246 -20.92 -27.44 -10.99
N VAL A 247 -20.30 -26.91 -9.92
CA VAL A 247 -20.85 -25.78 -9.16
C VAL A 247 -20.84 -24.52 -10.03
N PHE A 248 -19.74 -24.28 -10.76
CA PHE A 248 -19.62 -23.13 -11.64
C PHE A 248 -20.68 -23.14 -12.74
N ASP A 249 -20.87 -24.27 -13.39
CA ASP A 249 -21.92 -24.44 -14.40
C ASP A 249 -23.32 -24.18 -13.84
N ALA A 250 -23.59 -24.63 -12.62
CA ALA A 250 -24.89 -24.41 -11.98
C ALA A 250 -25.11 -22.92 -11.65
N VAL A 251 -24.10 -22.23 -11.12
CA VAL A 251 -24.15 -20.80 -10.82
C VAL A 251 -24.31 -19.95 -12.09
N HIS A 252 -23.65 -20.32 -13.19
CA HIS A 252 -23.83 -19.67 -14.48
C HIS A 252 -25.26 -19.79 -15.00
N LYS A 253 -25.90 -20.96 -14.81
CA LYS A 253 -27.31 -21.17 -15.24
C LYS A 253 -28.29 -20.22 -14.56
N VAL A 254 -28.01 -19.80 -13.32
CA VAL A 254 -28.83 -18.81 -12.62
C VAL A 254 -28.35 -17.37 -12.85
N GLY A 255 -27.28 -17.16 -13.63
CA GLY A 255 -26.75 -15.86 -14.03
C GLY A 255 -25.78 -15.26 -13.00
N GLY A 256 -25.29 -16.06 -12.06
CA GLY A 256 -24.29 -15.67 -11.07
C GLY A 256 -22.87 -15.67 -11.64
N ILE A 257 -21.93 -15.17 -10.85
CA ILE A 257 -20.49 -15.05 -11.14
C ILE A 257 -19.73 -16.09 -10.31
N THR A 258 -18.77 -16.76 -10.91
CA THR A 258 -17.95 -17.79 -10.27
C THR A 258 -16.55 -17.27 -9.94
N ILE A 259 -16.12 -17.47 -8.69
CA ILE A 259 -14.84 -17.03 -8.18
C ILE A 259 -14.07 -18.23 -7.64
N ALA A 260 -12.85 -18.42 -8.12
CA ALA A 260 -11.92 -19.41 -7.59
C ALA A 260 -10.86 -18.70 -6.73
N GLU A 261 -10.68 -19.13 -5.49
CA GLU A 261 -9.56 -18.72 -4.63
C GLU A 261 -8.44 -19.75 -4.79
N CYS A 262 -7.28 -19.33 -5.35
CA CYS A 262 -6.27 -20.26 -5.84
C CYS A 262 -4.89 -20.00 -5.30
N ASP A 263 -4.18 -21.08 -4.95
CA ASP A 263 -2.73 -21.10 -4.78
C ASP A 263 -2.01 -21.10 -6.15
N LEU A 264 -1.28 -20.03 -6.45
CA LEU A 264 -0.57 -19.88 -7.74
C LEU A 264 0.46 -20.97 -8.02
N LEU A 265 1.16 -21.48 -6.98
CA LEU A 265 2.17 -22.52 -7.19
C LEU A 265 1.53 -23.83 -7.64
N SER A 266 0.39 -24.18 -7.06
CA SER A 266 -0.37 -25.38 -7.43
C SER A 266 -0.83 -25.32 -8.89
N LEU A 267 -1.18 -24.12 -9.39
CA LEU A 267 -1.62 -23.91 -10.78
C LEU A 267 -0.55 -24.19 -11.84
N THR A 268 0.73 -24.36 -11.44
CA THR A 268 1.76 -24.87 -12.38
C THR A 268 1.57 -26.34 -12.74
N LEU A 269 0.81 -27.10 -11.93
CA LEU A 269 0.53 -28.53 -12.09
C LEU A 269 -0.95 -28.85 -12.26
N LEU A 270 -1.83 -28.03 -11.67
CA LEU A 270 -3.28 -28.21 -11.66
C LEU A 270 -3.96 -27.46 -12.81
N ALA A 271 -5.11 -27.98 -13.25
CA ALA A 271 -5.95 -27.32 -14.24
C ALA A 271 -6.30 -25.89 -13.80
N PRO A 272 -6.08 -24.89 -14.64
CA PRO A 272 -6.28 -23.49 -14.25
C PRO A 272 -7.78 -23.17 -14.08
N PRO A 273 -8.13 -22.26 -13.16
CA PRO A 273 -9.53 -21.96 -12.85
C PRO A 273 -10.32 -21.45 -14.05
N GLY A 274 -9.71 -20.74 -15.00
CA GLY A 274 -10.37 -20.29 -16.23
C GLY A 274 -10.81 -21.45 -17.13
N GLU A 275 -10.06 -22.55 -17.15
CA GLU A 275 -10.44 -23.78 -17.89
C GLU A 275 -11.52 -24.59 -17.15
N LEU A 276 -11.62 -24.42 -15.83
CA LEU A 276 -12.67 -25.05 -15.00
C LEU A 276 -13.97 -24.23 -14.94
N GLY A 277 -14.02 -23.08 -15.62
CA GLY A 277 -15.24 -22.27 -15.71
C GLY A 277 -15.32 -21.12 -14.71
N ALA A 278 -14.22 -20.73 -14.06
CA ALA A 278 -14.21 -19.53 -13.22
C ALA A 278 -14.30 -18.26 -14.06
N ASP A 279 -15.12 -17.29 -13.61
CA ASP A 279 -15.17 -15.94 -14.15
C ASP A 279 -14.07 -15.04 -13.56
N VAL A 280 -13.70 -15.32 -12.31
CA VAL A 280 -12.74 -14.57 -11.51
C VAL A 280 -11.83 -15.56 -10.77
N ALA A 281 -10.55 -15.23 -10.66
CA ALA A 281 -9.63 -15.93 -9.77
C ALA A 281 -8.97 -14.92 -8.85
N VAL A 282 -8.85 -15.26 -7.57
CA VAL A 282 -8.23 -14.47 -6.50
C VAL A 282 -7.25 -15.32 -5.71
N GLY A 283 -6.36 -14.68 -4.95
CA GLY A 283 -5.42 -15.37 -4.08
C GLY A 283 -4.20 -14.49 -3.76
N SER A 284 -3.16 -15.11 -3.20
CA SER A 284 -1.90 -14.47 -2.85
C SER A 284 -0.76 -14.91 -3.77
N SER A 285 0.17 -13.98 -4.07
CA SER A 285 1.44 -14.30 -4.74
C SER A 285 2.61 -14.48 -3.76
N GLN A 286 2.36 -14.61 -2.46
CA GLN A 286 3.37 -14.68 -1.41
C GLN A 286 4.37 -15.82 -1.65
N ARG A 287 3.93 -17.00 -2.11
CA ARG A 287 4.81 -18.15 -2.40
C ARG A 287 5.85 -17.89 -3.49
N PHE A 288 5.75 -16.79 -4.21
CA PHE A 288 6.69 -16.42 -5.26
C PHE A 288 7.77 -15.49 -4.70
N GLY A 289 8.55 -16.00 -3.75
CA GLY A 289 9.73 -15.35 -3.20
C GLY A 289 9.48 -14.21 -2.21
N VAL A 290 8.26 -14.01 -1.73
CA VAL A 290 7.95 -13.00 -0.73
C VAL A 290 7.99 -13.62 0.67
N PRO A 291 8.83 -13.11 1.61
CA PRO A 291 8.89 -13.64 2.97
C PRO A 291 7.52 -13.63 3.67
N MET A 292 7.27 -14.56 4.59
CA MET A 292 6.02 -14.62 5.37
C MET A 292 5.76 -13.35 6.18
N GLY A 293 6.82 -12.74 6.73
CA GLY A 293 6.78 -11.43 7.35
C GLY A 293 5.80 -11.27 8.51
N ASN A 294 5.51 -12.34 9.23
CA ASN A 294 4.48 -12.37 10.27
C ASN A 294 3.13 -11.80 9.81
N GLY A 295 2.76 -12.09 8.56
CA GLY A 295 1.51 -11.64 7.95
C GLY A 295 1.64 -10.68 6.76
N GLY A 296 2.80 -10.13 6.52
CA GLY A 296 2.99 -9.29 5.33
C GLY A 296 3.94 -8.11 5.53
N PRO A 297 4.00 -7.21 4.49
CA PRO A 297 3.04 -7.08 3.39
C PRO A 297 3.14 -8.18 2.31
N HIS A 298 2.00 -8.53 1.69
CA HIS A 298 1.93 -9.50 0.59
C HIS A 298 1.11 -8.93 -0.57
N ALA A 299 1.46 -9.30 -1.82
CA ALA A 299 0.67 -8.94 -2.98
C ALA A 299 -0.38 -10.02 -3.27
N ALA A 300 -1.64 -9.67 -3.11
CA ALA A 300 -2.74 -10.46 -3.63
C ALA A 300 -3.01 -10.14 -5.10
N TYR A 301 -3.75 -10.98 -5.77
CA TYR A 301 -4.14 -10.79 -7.16
C TYR A 301 -5.64 -10.99 -7.37
N MET A 302 -6.12 -10.38 -8.42
CA MET A 302 -7.41 -10.71 -9.03
C MET A 302 -7.22 -10.82 -10.54
N SER A 303 -7.74 -11.91 -11.12
CA SER A 303 -7.80 -12.09 -12.56
C SER A 303 -9.24 -12.32 -12.98
N VAL A 304 -9.64 -11.82 -14.16
CA VAL A 304 -11.02 -11.86 -14.62
C VAL A 304 -11.11 -12.29 -16.09
N ARG A 305 -12.23 -12.92 -16.44
CA ARG A 305 -12.55 -13.19 -17.84
C ARG A 305 -12.86 -11.93 -18.64
N SER A 306 -12.84 -12.03 -19.95
CA SER A 306 -13.27 -10.94 -20.85
C SER A 306 -14.68 -10.45 -20.52
N GLY A 307 -14.87 -9.12 -20.58
CA GLY A 307 -16.12 -8.44 -20.27
C GLY A 307 -16.24 -7.95 -18.83
N LEU A 308 -15.28 -8.27 -17.94
CA LEU A 308 -15.22 -7.79 -16.56
C LEU A 308 -14.12 -6.74 -16.31
N GLU A 309 -13.38 -6.30 -17.34
CA GLU A 309 -12.23 -5.41 -17.24
C GLU A 309 -12.57 -4.09 -16.52
N ARG A 310 -13.79 -3.59 -16.70
CA ARG A 310 -14.27 -2.35 -16.05
C ARG A 310 -14.82 -2.55 -14.64
N GLN A 311 -14.86 -3.80 -14.15
CA GLN A 311 -15.35 -4.15 -12.82
C GLN A 311 -14.22 -4.53 -11.85
N ILE A 312 -13.04 -4.86 -12.38
CA ILE A 312 -11.90 -5.30 -11.58
C ILE A 312 -11.41 -4.17 -10.66
N PRO A 313 -11.22 -4.40 -9.35
CA PRO A 313 -10.61 -3.43 -8.45
C PRO A 313 -9.09 -3.36 -8.67
N GLY A 314 -8.47 -2.36 -8.06
CA GLY A 314 -7.02 -2.16 -8.14
C GLY A 314 -6.57 -1.58 -9.48
N ARG A 315 -5.27 -1.37 -9.60
CA ARG A 315 -4.67 -0.74 -10.77
C ARG A 315 -4.42 -1.73 -11.89
N LEU A 316 -4.46 -1.21 -13.11
CA LEU A 316 -4.10 -1.93 -14.33
C LEU A 316 -2.96 -1.19 -15.00
N VAL A 317 -1.96 -1.93 -15.44
CA VAL A 317 -0.91 -1.43 -16.34
C VAL A 317 -1.28 -1.85 -17.76
N GLY A 318 -1.16 -0.91 -18.68
CA GLY A 318 -1.39 -1.15 -20.10
C GLY A 318 -0.27 -0.61 -20.96
N VAL A 319 -0.21 -1.08 -22.20
CA VAL A 319 0.72 -0.65 -23.23
C VAL A 319 0.12 0.50 -24.04
N SER A 320 0.95 1.47 -24.39
CA SER A 320 0.64 2.58 -25.30
C SER A 320 1.88 2.92 -26.12
N THR A 321 1.88 4.06 -26.78
CA THR A 321 3.02 4.64 -27.46
C THR A 321 3.33 6.01 -26.88
N ASP A 322 4.60 6.43 -26.98
CA ASP A 322 4.98 7.83 -26.74
C ASP A 322 4.77 8.70 -27.97
N ALA A 323 5.06 10.00 -27.84
CA ALA A 323 4.93 10.98 -28.92
C ALA A 323 5.84 10.69 -30.14
N ASP A 324 6.89 9.88 -29.98
CA ASP A 324 7.81 9.46 -31.04
C ASP A 324 7.40 8.11 -31.68
N GLY A 325 6.28 7.52 -31.21
CA GLY A 325 5.78 6.20 -31.67
C GLY A 325 6.42 5.01 -30.98
N ASN A 326 7.32 5.21 -30.00
CA ASN A 326 7.95 4.12 -29.27
C ASN A 326 6.98 3.50 -28.28
N PRO A 327 7.05 2.18 -28.02
CA PRO A 327 6.24 1.52 -27.00
C PRO A 327 6.49 2.10 -25.60
N ALA A 328 5.41 2.33 -24.86
CA ALA A 328 5.47 2.85 -23.50
C ALA A 328 4.39 2.22 -22.63
N TYR A 329 4.72 1.98 -21.34
CA TYR A 329 3.77 1.49 -20.37
C TYR A 329 3.08 2.65 -19.63
N ARG A 330 1.85 2.41 -19.16
CA ARG A 330 1.05 3.39 -18.42
C ARG A 330 0.03 2.73 -17.50
N LEU A 331 -0.54 3.47 -16.56
CA LEU A 331 -1.75 3.04 -15.87
C LEU A 331 -2.96 3.13 -16.80
N ALA A 332 -3.73 2.04 -16.92
CA ALA A 332 -4.88 1.92 -17.80
C ALA A 332 -6.20 2.03 -17.04
N LEU A 333 -7.27 2.48 -17.73
CA LEU A 333 -8.63 2.56 -17.21
C LEU A 333 -8.76 3.31 -15.85
N GLN A 334 -7.99 4.36 -15.62
CA GLN A 334 -7.98 5.15 -14.38
C GLN A 334 -9.36 5.75 -14.03
N THR A 335 -10.24 5.91 -15.02
CA THR A 335 -11.62 6.40 -14.82
C THR A 335 -12.49 5.53 -13.89
N ARG A 336 -12.01 4.35 -13.47
CA ARG A 336 -12.67 3.49 -12.47
C ARG A 336 -12.31 3.86 -11.03
N GLU A 337 -11.17 4.56 -10.84
CA GLU A 337 -10.57 4.78 -9.54
C GLU A 337 -11.34 5.83 -8.71
N GLN A 338 -11.19 5.77 -7.39
CA GLN A 338 -11.94 6.56 -6.42
C GLN A 338 -11.65 8.08 -6.51
N HIS A 339 -10.46 8.49 -6.95
CA HIS A 339 -10.12 9.90 -7.13
C HIS A 339 -10.93 10.57 -8.27
N ILE A 340 -11.50 9.76 -9.19
CA ILE A 340 -12.39 10.23 -10.26
C ILE A 340 -13.87 9.96 -9.92
N ARG A 341 -14.17 8.74 -9.47
CA ARG A 341 -15.55 8.26 -9.29
C ARG A 341 -16.14 8.51 -7.90
N ARG A 342 -15.33 8.77 -6.89
CA ARG A 342 -15.73 8.99 -5.49
C ARG A 342 -16.62 7.85 -4.96
N ASP A 343 -17.83 8.15 -4.47
CA ASP A 343 -18.83 7.17 -3.99
C ASP A 343 -19.29 6.15 -5.04
N LYS A 344 -19.06 6.43 -6.32
CA LYS A 344 -19.37 5.53 -7.45
C LYS A 344 -18.16 4.72 -7.93
N ALA A 345 -17.05 4.76 -7.21
CA ALA A 345 -15.87 3.99 -7.54
C ALA A 345 -16.13 2.48 -7.47
N THR A 346 -15.33 1.72 -8.17
CA THR A 346 -15.42 0.25 -8.18
C THR A 346 -15.02 -0.35 -6.84
N SER A 347 -14.08 0.29 -6.12
CA SER A 347 -13.54 -0.11 -4.83
C SER A 347 -12.97 1.13 -4.13
N ASN A 348 -12.75 1.05 -2.80
CA ASN A 348 -12.01 2.06 -2.05
C ASN A 348 -10.49 1.85 -2.07
N ILE A 349 -9.99 0.78 -2.70
CA ILE A 349 -8.54 0.50 -2.78
C ILE A 349 -7.85 1.59 -3.60
N CYS A 350 -7.01 2.39 -2.92
CA CYS A 350 -6.15 3.40 -3.52
C CYS A 350 -4.73 2.88 -3.72
N THR A 351 -4.25 2.11 -2.76
CA THR A 351 -2.90 1.60 -2.64
C THR A 351 -2.88 0.11 -2.98
N ALA A 352 -1.83 -0.34 -3.65
CA ALA A 352 -1.58 -1.75 -3.96
C ALA A 352 -0.28 -2.21 -3.27
N GLN A 353 0.09 -3.46 -3.39
CA GLN A 353 1.32 -4.03 -2.83
C GLN A 353 2.39 -4.14 -3.93
N VAL A 354 2.78 -2.99 -4.51
CA VAL A 354 3.59 -2.94 -5.74
C VAL A 354 4.95 -3.60 -5.57
N LEU A 355 5.69 -3.30 -4.50
CA LEU A 355 7.03 -3.87 -4.30
C LEU A 355 6.99 -5.40 -4.22
N LEU A 356 5.97 -5.95 -3.55
CA LEU A 356 5.80 -7.40 -3.40
C LEU A 356 5.36 -8.06 -4.72
N ALA A 357 4.54 -7.38 -5.52
CA ALA A 357 4.20 -7.82 -6.87
C ALA A 357 5.44 -7.83 -7.78
N VAL A 358 6.32 -6.82 -7.67
CA VAL A 358 7.61 -6.76 -8.38
C VAL A 358 8.53 -7.92 -7.95
N VAL A 359 8.60 -8.24 -6.65
CA VAL A 359 9.35 -9.41 -6.16
C VAL A 359 8.79 -10.70 -6.74
N ALA A 360 7.48 -10.89 -6.73
CA ALA A 360 6.83 -12.09 -7.27
C ALA A 360 7.05 -12.23 -8.78
N ALA A 361 6.96 -11.14 -9.52
CA ALA A 361 7.29 -11.12 -10.96
C ALA A 361 8.77 -11.46 -11.22
N ALA A 362 9.69 -10.86 -10.45
CA ALA A 362 11.12 -11.14 -10.57
C ALA A 362 11.45 -12.60 -10.21
N TYR A 363 10.79 -13.17 -9.21
CA TYR A 363 10.90 -14.59 -8.84
C TYR A 363 10.46 -15.49 -10.00
N ALA A 364 9.32 -15.16 -10.63
CA ALA A 364 8.83 -15.91 -11.78
C ALA A 364 9.79 -15.81 -12.99
N VAL A 365 10.35 -14.62 -13.25
CA VAL A 365 11.37 -14.41 -14.29
C VAL A 365 12.66 -15.21 -13.99
N TRP A 366 13.09 -15.25 -12.72
CA TRP A 366 14.27 -15.97 -12.28
C TRP A 366 14.14 -17.49 -12.46
N HIS A 367 13.01 -18.07 -12.06
CA HIS A 367 12.79 -19.50 -12.12
C HIS A 367 12.28 -19.99 -13.48
N GLY A 368 11.54 -19.18 -14.18
CA GLY A 368 10.83 -19.55 -15.40
C GLY A 368 9.80 -20.66 -15.19
N PRO A 369 9.06 -21.05 -16.23
CA PRO A 369 8.00 -22.07 -16.11
C PRO A 369 8.55 -23.43 -15.65
N THR A 370 9.75 -23.81 -16.11
CA THR A 370 10.38 -25.08 -15.73
C THR A 370 10.81 -25.08 -14.26
N GLY A 371 11.35 -23.96 -13.76
CA GLY A 371 11.76 -23.81 -12.36
C GLY A 371 10.58 -23.85 -11.42
N LEU A 372 9.50 -23.10 -11.71
CA LEU A 372 8.27 -23.11 -10.91
C LEU A 372 7.63 -24.50 -10.88
N THR A 373 7.53 -25.16 -12.04
CA THR A 373 7.01 -26.53 -12.12
C THR A 373 7.85 -27.51 -11.28
N ARG A 374 9.20 -27.35 -11.27
CA ARG A 374 10.08 -28.18 -10.44
C ARG A 374 9.84 -27.95 -8.96
N ILE A 375 9.70 -26.68 -8.53
CA ILE A 375 9.40 -26.33 -7.13
C ILE A 375 8.06 -26.96 -6.72
N ALA A 376 7.01 -26.77 -7.50
CA ALA A 376 5.69 -27.34 -7.23
C ALA A 376 5.73 -28.88 -7.12
N ARG A 377 6.45 -29.55 -8.03
CA ARG A 377 6.66 -31.02 -7.96
C ARG A 377 7.40 -31.43 -6.70
N GLN A 378 8.45 -30.73 -6.33
CA GLN A 378 9.22 -31.03 -5.12
C GLN A 378 8.34 -30.90 -3.86
N VAL A 379 7.55 -29.86 -3.77
CA VAL A 379 6.62 -29.62 -2.66
C VAL A 379 5.60 -30.76 -2.56
N THR A 380 4.91 -31.05 -3.65
CA THR A 380 3.88 -32.10 -3.63
C THR A 380 4.47 -33.51 -3.44
N ASP A 381 5.66 -33.80 -4.00
CA ASP A 381 6.34 -35.09 -3.79
C ASP A 381 6.67 -35.30 -2.31
N ARG A 382 7.21 -34.28 -1.62
CA ARG A 382 7.53 -34.35 -0.19
C ARG A 382 6.27 -34.51 0.66
N ALA A 383 5.19 -33.82 0.34
CA ALA A 383 3.91 -33.96 1.04
C ALA A 383 3.37 -35.41 0.91
N HIS A 384 3.41 -35.99 -0.29
CA HIS A 384 2.97 -37.36 -0.54
C HIS A 384 3.90 -38.41 0.13
N GLN A 385 5.20 -38.20 0.15
CA GLN A 385 6.17 -39.05 0.85
C GLN A 385 5.89 -39.05 2.36
N LEU A 386 5.68 -37.86 2.97
CA LEU A 386 5.32 -37.73 4.37
C LEU A 386 4.00 -38.46 4.68
N ALA A 387 2.95 -38.20 3.88
CA ALA A 387 1.64 -38.84 4.05
C ALA A 387 1.74 -40.38 3.98
N SER A 388 2.53 -40.91 3.04
CA SER A 388 2.76 -42.35 2.89
C SER A 388 3.46 -42.95 4.11
N ALA A 389 4.53 -42.32 4.59
CA ALA A 389 5.28 -42.80 5.74
C ALA A 389 4.44 -42.76 7.04
N LEU A 390 3.59 -41.73 7.22
CA LEU A 390 2.70 -41.63 8.37
C LEU A 390 1.56 -42.67 8.32
N ARG A 391 0.98 -42.93 7.14
CA ARG A 391 0.00 -44.03 6.96
C ARG A 391 0.61 -45.39 7.27
N ALA A 392 1.84 -45.66 6.80
CA ALA A 392 2.54 -46.89 7.08
C ALA A 392 2.82 -47.08 8.60
N ALA A 393 2.97 -45.98 9.35
CA ALA A 393 3.07 -45.99 10.80
C ALA A 393 1.73 -46.16 11.52
N GLY A 394 0.63 -46.26 10.80
CA GLY A 394 -0.72 -46.44 11.35
C GLY A 394 -1.45 -45.15 11.76
N LEU A 395 -0.96 -43.99 11.37
CA LEU A 395 -1.66 -42.73 11.55
C LEU A 395 -2.79 -42.60 10.53
N ASP A 396 -3.95 -42.06 10.99
CA ASP A 396 -5.10 -41.80 10.11
C ASP A 396 -4.88 -40.50 9.35
N VAL A 397 -4.10 -40.56 8.24
CA VAL A 397 -3.94 -39.46 7.29
C VAL A 397 -5.14 -39.48 6.36
N ALA A 398 -5.86 -38.36 6.27
CA ALA A 398 -7.06 -38.20 5.48
C ALA A 398 -6.87 -38.74 4.04
N ASP A 399 -7.82 -39.57 3.59
CA ASP A 399 -7.83 -40.11 2.25
C ASP A 399 -8.49 -39.12 1.28
N GLN A 400 -7.73 -38.15 0.83
CA GLN A 400 -8.14 -37.12 -0.11
C GLN A 400 -6.99 -36.82 -1.08
N GLN A 401 -7.36 -36.32 -2.26
CA GLN A 401 -6.37 -35.72 -3.16
C GLN A 401 -5.91 -34.40 -2.58
N PHE A 402 -4.60 -34.14 -2.63
CA PHE A 402 -4.02 -32.89 -2.10
C PHE A 402 -2.79 -32.46 -2.92
N PHE A 403 -2.44 -31.18 -2.79
CA PHE A 403 -1.24 -30.62 -3.39
C PHE A 403 -0.04 -30.68 -2.42
N ASP A 404 -0.11 -29.95 -1.31
CA ASP A 404 1.00 -29.78 -0.36
C ASP A 404 0.57 -29.95 1.11
N THR A 405 -0.72 -29.97 1.39
CA THR A 405 -1.27 -29.96 2.74
C THR A 405 -1.92 -31.30 3.08
N ILE A 406 -1.44 -31.93 4.15
CA ILE A 406 -1.95 -33.19 4.67
C ILE A 406 -2.64 -33.00 6.00
N ARG A 407 -3.67 -33.81 6.25
CA ARG A 407 -4.48 -33.76 7.48
C ARG A 407 -4.42 -35.11 8.19
N ILE A 408 -4.05 -35.08 9.46
CA ILE A 408 -3.93 -36.27 10.32
C ILE A 408 -5.09 -36.21 11.32
N ARG A 409 -5.89 -37.29 11.38
CA ARG A 409 -6.94 -37.45 12.38
C ARG A 409 -6.39 -38.28 13.54
N THR A 410 -6.63 -37.76 14.74
CA THR A 410 -6.21 -38.43 15.98
C THR A 410 -7.40 -38.54 16.93
N LYS A 411 -7.44 -39.43 17.80
CA LYS A 411 -8.52 -39.53 18.80
C LYS A 411 -8.07 -38.85 20.10
N GLY A 412 -8.00 -37.50 20.08
CA GLY A 412 -7.50 -36.70 21.20
C GLY A 412 -5.99 -36.57 21.27
N GLY A 413 -5.23 -37.09 20.26
CA GLY A 413 -3.76 -37.13 20.26
C GLY A 413 -3.08 -36.05 19.48
N ALA A 414 -3.80 -35.09 18.87
CA ALA A 414 -3.22 -34.08 18.01
C ALA A 414 -2.20 -33.18 18.75
N LYS A 415 -2.53 -32.79 19.98
CA LYS A 415 -1.63 -31.96 20.81
C LYS A 415 -0.33 -32.66 21.18
N GLU A 416 -0.34 -33.97 21.38
CA GLU A 416 0.88 -34.75 21.67
C GLU A 416 1.80 -34.79 20.44
N LEU A 417 1.26 -35.05 19.26
CA LEU A 417 2.02 -35.01 18.00
C LEU A 417 2.58 -33.63 17.75
N TRP A 418 1.78 -32.61 17.96
CA TRP A 418 2.18 -31.21 17.85
C TRP A 418 3.33 -30.85 18.79
N ASN A 419 3.24 -31.26 20.08
CA ASN A 419 4.30 -31.00 21.06
C ASN A 419 5.62 -31.68 20.63
N ARG A 420 5.59 -32.93 20.16
CA ARG A 420 6.77 -33.62 19.65
C ARG A 420 7.41 -32.90 18.46
N ALA A 421 6.59 -32.42 17.52
CA ALA A 421 7.08 -31.62 16.40
C ALA A 421 7.71 -30.31 16.90
N ARG A 422 7.09 -29.64 17.87
CA ARG A 422 7.61 -28.41 18.50
C ARG A 422 8.96 -28.62 19.20
N GLU A 423 9.17 -29.75 19.89
CA GLU A 423 10.44 -30.10 20.51
C GLU A 423 11.55 -30.25 19.45
N GLY A 424 11.20 -30.74 18.25
CA GLY A 424 12.09 -30.82 17.10
C GLY A 424 12.28 -29.52 16.32
N GLY A 425 11.64 -28.42 16.74
CA GLY A 425 11.77 -27.12 16.07
C GLY A 425 10.76 -26.87 14.95
N TYR A 426 9.74 -27.72 14.78
CA TYR A 426 8.69 -27.59 13.78
C TYR A 426 7.40 -27.04 14.40
N THR A 427 6.74 -26.11 13.73
CA THR A 427 5.41 -25.63 14.10
C THR A 427 4.39 -26.05 13.05
N LEU A 428 3.46 -26.91 13.45
CA LEU A 428 2.40 -27.47 12.62
C LEU A 428 1.08 -26.78 12.96
N ASP A 429 0.06 -26.92 12.10
CA ASP A 429 -1.26 -26.39 12.34
C ASP A 429 -2.08 -27.32 13.25
N LEU A 430 -2.24 -26.94 14.49
CA LEU A 430 -3.11 -27.63 15.44
C LEU A 430 -4.54 -27.11 15.27
N VAL A 431 -5.31 -27.74 14.39
CA VAL A 431 -6.67 -27.31 14.07
C VAL A 431 -7.58 -27.45 15.30
N ASP A 432 -7.54 -28.61 15.95
CA ASP A 432 -8.26 -28.87 17.22
C ASP A 432 -7.59 -30.06 17.98
N GLY A 433 -8.27 -30.59 18.99
CA GLY A 433 -7.78 -31.74 19.78
C GLY A 433 -7.61 -33.03 19.00
N ASP A 434 -8.31 -33.17 17.88
CA ASP A 434 -8.37 -34.37 17.05
C ASP A 434 -7.63 -34.24 15.72
N ILE A 435 -7.31 -33.02 15.29
CA ILE A 435 -6.80 -32.75 13.93
C ILE A 435 -5.50 -31.97 13.97
N LEU A 436 -4.48 -32.54 13.36
CA LEU A 436 -3.21 -31.90 13.06
C LEU A 436 -3.06 -31.78 11.54
N GLN A 437 -2.68 -30.58 11.06
CA GLN A 437 -2.48 -30.30 9.64
C GLN A 437 -1.03 -29.88 9.39
N ILE A 438 -0.49 -30.26 8.23
CA ILE A 438 0.90 -30.01 7.84
C ILE A 438 0.92 -29.55 6.39
N SER A 439 1.42 -28.33 6.18
CA SER A 439 1.61 -27.77 4.83
C SER A 439 3.09 -27.74 4.48
N VAL A 440 3.48 -28.54 3.50
CA VAL A 440 4.85 -28.62 3.02
C VAL A 440 5.12 -27.49 2.04
N ASP A 441 6.27 -26.82 2.18
CA ASP A 441 6.67 -25.72 1.29
C ASP A 441 8.04 -25.98 0.62
N GLU A 442 8.48 -25.04 -0.22
CA GLU A 442 9.72 -25.18 -0.99
C GLU A 442 10.99 -25.21 -0.11
N THR A 443 10.91 -24.71 1.12
CA THR A 443 12.06 -24.62 2.03
C THR A 443 12.35 -25.91 2.75
N VAL A 444 11.42 -26.86 2.78
CA VAL A 444 11.60 -28.17 3.44
C VAL A 444 12.68 -28.98 2.71
N THR A 445 13.71 -29.39 3.42
CA THR A 445 14.78 -30.27 2.90
C THR A 445 14.44 -31.75 3.07
N ASP A 446 15.18 -32.64 2.40
CA ASP A 446 14.97 -34.07 2.54
C ASP A 446 15.36 -34.58 3.96
N ASP A 447 16.31 -33.91 4.62
CA ASP A 447 16.72 -34.26 5.98
C ASP A 447 15.64 -33.82 6.98
N GLU A 448 15.06 -32.59 6.82
CA GLU A 448 13.94 -32.13 7.64
C GLU A 448 12.70 -33.01 7.44
N LEU A 449 12.44 -33.48 6.22
CA LEU A 449 11.34 -34.41 5.94
C LEU A 449 11.50 -35.72 6.71
N ARG A 450 12.74 -36.28 6.76
CA ARG A 450 13.05 -37.49 7.52
C ARG A 450 12.88 -37.27 9.02
N GLU A 451 13.42 -36.15 9.52
CA GLU A 451 13.31 -35.79 10.94
C GLU A 451 11.85 -35.63 11.37
N LEU A 452 11.08 -34.87 10.62
CA LEU A 452 9.66 -34.66 10.90
C LEU A 452 8.88 -35.98 10.87
N THR A 453 9.18 -36.86 9.90
CA THR A 453 8.58 -38.19 9.84
C THR A 453 8.86 -39.01 11.12
N GLN A 454 10.10 -39.01 11.62
CA GLN A 454 10.46 -39.71 12.86
C GLN A 454 9.76 -39.09 14.09
N LEU A 455 9.74 -37.76 14.20
CA LEU A 455 9.09 -37.05 15.28
C LEU A 455 7.58 -37.38 15.36
N LEU A 456 6.96 -37.60 14.23
CA LEU A 456 5.52 -37.99 14.14
C LEU A 456 5.31 -39.50 14.27
N GLY A 457 6.35 -40.30 14.44
CA GLY A 457 6.28 -41.75 14.67
C GLY A 457 6.32 -42.60 13.40
N GLY A 458 6.66 -42.00 12.23
CA GLY A 458 6.84 -42.71 10.98
C GLY A 458 8.23 -43.29 10.83
N SER A 459 8.44 -44.20 9.83
CA SER A 459 9.72 -44.76 9.45
C SER A 459 10.29 -44.02 8.24
N THR A 460 11.56 -43.63 8.30
CA THR A 460 12.29 -43.03 7.17
C THR A 460 12.50 -43.97 5.99
N ASP A 461 12.45 -45.32 6.23
CA ASP A 461 12.56 -46.33 5.18
C ASP A 461 11.38 -46.31 4.21
N GLU A 462 10.29 -45.69 4.62
CA GLU A 462 9.06 -45.52 3.81
C GLU A 462 9.10 -44.24 2.95
N ILE A 463 10.08 -43.36 3.14
CA ILE A 463 10.33 -42.21 2.27
C ILE A 463 11.02 -42.71 1.00
N ARG A 464 10.23 -43.18 0.07
CA ARG A 464 10.69 -43.74 -1.21
C ARG A 464 10.27 -42.85 -2.36
N GLY A 465 11.15 -42.60 -3.32
CA GLY A 465 10.99 -42.05 -4.68
C GLY A 465 9.80 -41.14 -4.98
N PRO A 466 9.64 -40.66 -6.17
CA PRO A 466 8.46 -39.84 -6.50
C PRO A 466 7.17 -40.65 -6.23
N ALA A 467 6.29 -40.10 -5.43
CA ALA A 467 5.01 -40.69 -5.11
C ALA A 467 4.17 -40.88 -6.38
N ASP A 468 3.47 -42.02 -6.47
CA ASP A 468 2.53 -42.25 -7.56
C ASP A 468 1.35 -41.28 -7.39
N ARG A 469 1.39 -40.15 -8.09
CA ARG A 469 0.39 -39.08 -8.04
C ARG A 469 -0.76 -39.44 -8.96
N ALA A 470 -1.77 -40.05 -8.42
CA ALA A 470 -2.99 -40.35 -9.15
C ALA A 470 -4.01 -39.22 -9.11
N TRP A 471 -3.58 -37.99 -9.43
CA TRP A 471 -4.59 -36.92 -9.61
C TRP A 471 -5.50 -37.24 -10.77
N PRO A 472 -6.79 -36.99 -10.63
CA PRO A 472 -7.76 -37.11 -11.74
C PRO A 472 -7.24 -36.32 -12.96
N GLU A 473 -7.48 -36.88 -14.15
CA GLU A 473 -6.98 -36.29 -15.40
C GLU A 473 -7.52 -34.89 -15.64
N ASP A 474 -8.78 -34.65 -15.25
CA ASP A 474 -9.46 -33.34 -15.34
C ASP A 474 -8.93 -32.28 -14.37
N LEU A 475 -8.14 -32.66 -13.38
CA LEU A 475 -7.44 -31.74 -12.47
C LEU A 475 -5.99 -31.47 -12.87
N ARG A 476 -5.47 -32.10 -13.93
CA ARG A 476 -4.08 -31.90 -14.38
C ARG A 476 -3.97 -30.76 -15.37
N ARG A 477 -3.01 -29.88 -15.17
CA ARG A 477 -2.71 -28.85 -16.16
C ARG A 477 -2.15 -29.47 -17.43
N THR A 478 -2.74 -29.13 -18.57
CA THR A 478 -2.25 -29.48 -19.91
C THR A 478 -1.84 -28.25 -20.72
N SER A 479 -2.32 -27.07 -20.34
CA SER A 479 -2.03 -25.83 -21.03
C SER A 479 -0.64 -25.28 -20.68
N SER A 480 0.03 -24.70 -21.68
CA SER A 480 1.29 -23.95 -21.48
C SER A 480 1.03 -22.65 -20.71
N PHE A 481 2.05 -22.14 -20.04
CA PHE A 481 2.04 -20.87 -19.31
C PHE A 481 3.43 -20.24 -19.34
N MET A 482 3.50 -18.93 -19.12
CA MET A 482 4.76 -18.16 -19.08
C MET A 482 5.60 -18.38 -20.37
N THR A 483 4.94 -18.32 -21.51
CA THR A 483 5.58 -18.54 -22.82
C THR A 483 6.29 -17.30 -23.34
N HIS A 484 6.03 -16.12 -22.77
CA HIS A 484 6.72 -14.90 -23.15
C HIS A 484 8.23 -15.01 -22.87
N PRO A 485 9.12 -14.52 -23.78
CA PRO A 485 10.57 -14.68 -23.67
C PRO A 485 11.19 -14.13 -22.37
N VAL A 486 10.56 -13.14 -21.72
CA VAL A 486 11.04 -12.60 -20.46
C VAL A 486 11.19 -13.68 -19.37
N PHE A 487 10.34 -14.70 -19.38
CA PHE A 487 10.38 -15.80 -18.42
C PHE A 487 11.46 -16.87 -18.73
N SER A 488 12.21 -16.68 -19.81
CA SER A 488 13.30 -17.59 -20.21
C SER A 488 14.65 -16.89 -20.42
N SER A 489 14.76 -15.60 -20.04
CA SER A 489 15.91 -14.78 -20.42
C SER A 489 16.93 -14.50 -19.30
N TYR A 490 16.50 -14.52 -18.01
CA TYR A 490 17.31 -13.95 -16.92
C TYR A 490 17.52 -14.93 -15.75
N HIS A 491 18.09 -16.12 -16.05
CA HIS A 491 18.29 -17.23 -15.09
C HIS A 491 19.67 -17.28 -14.43
N THR A 492 20.52 -16.27 -14.62
CA THR A 492 21.85 -16.21 -14.00
C THR A 492 21.99 -14.93 -13.17
N GLU A 493 22.85 -14.98 -12.11
CA GLU A 493 23.12 -13.82 -11.26
C GLU A 493 23.45 -12.56 -12.09
N THR A 494 24.33 -12.70 -13.07
CA THR A 494 24.75 -11.57 -13.91
C THR A 494 23.60 -11.01 -14.76
N THR A 495 22.84 -11.88 -15.43
CA THR A 495 21.77 -11.42 -16.33
C THR A 495 20.63 -10.78 -15.53
N MET A 496 20.26 -11.38 -14.41
CA MET A 496 19.21 -10.86 -13.53
C MET A 496 19.61 -9.53 -12.88
N MET A 497 20.81 -9.44 -12.31
CA MET A 497 21.31 -8.19 -11.72
C MET A 497 21.30 -7.04 -12.73
N ARG A 498 21.79 -7.30 -13.96
CA ARG A 498 21.81 -6.29 -15.03
C ARG A 498 20.40 -5.92 -15.51
N TYR A 499 19.49 -6.88 -15.55
CA TYR A 499 18.08 -6.63 -15.88
C TYR A 499 17.44 -5.70 -14.84
N LEU A 500 17.52 -6.04 -13.56
CA LEU A 500 16.97 -5.22 -12.48
C LEU A 500 17.59 -3.81 -12.44
N LYS A 501 18.91 -3.70 -12.69
CA LYS A 501 19.56 -2.38 -12.78
C LYS A 501 19.03 -1.55 -13.94
N ARG A 502 18.88 -2.15 -15.13
CA ARG A 502 18.30 -1.47 -16.30
C ARG A 502 16.87 -0.97 -16.04
N LEU A 503 16.06 -1.75 -15.32
CA LEU A 503 14.72 -1.32 -14.93
C LEU A 503 14.76 -0.17 -13.93
N ALA A 504 15.58 -0.27 -12.87
CA ALA A 504 15.74 0.80 -11.88
C ALA A 504 16.22 2.11 -12.51
N ASP A 505 17.05 2.06 -13.56
CA ASP A 505 17.51 3.26 -14.29
C ASP A 505 16.40 3.96 -15.07
N ARG A 506 15.31 3.28 -15.36
CA ARG A 506 14.13 3.80 -16.06
C ARG A 506 13.03 4.27 -15.13
N ASP A 507 13.36 4.41 -13.86
CA ASP A 507 12.45 4.82 -12.77
C ASP A 507 12.97 6.03 -12.01
N TYR A 508 12.13 6.61 -11.17
CA TYR A 508 12.44 7.73 -10.30
C TYR A 508 12.07 7.39 -8.84
N GLY A 509 13.03 7.49 -7.95
CA GLY A 509 12.91 7.30 -6.51
C GLY A 509 13.59 8.44 -5.74
N LEU A 510 13.49 8.46 -4.42
CA LEU A 510 14.14 9.48 -3.56
C LEU A 510 15.67 9.45 -3.63
N ASP A 511 16.25 8.37 -4.13
CA ASP A 511 17.69 8.25 -4.40
C ASP A 511 18.16 9.07 -5.62
N ARG A 512 17.22 9.69 -6.37
CA ARG A 512 17.50 10.57 -7.50
C ARG A 512 17.20 12.03 -7.23
N GLY A 513 16.19 12.34 -6.43
CA GLY A 513 15.78 13.68 -6.09
C GLY A 513 14.42 13.73 -5.42
N MET A 514 13.97 14.92 -5.09
CA MET A 514 12.69 15.16 -4.44
C MET A 514 11.50 14.64 -5.25
N ILE A 515 10.54 14.07 -4.53
CA ILE A 515 9.22 13.68 -5.06
C ILE A 515 8.16 14.52 -4.32
N PRO A 516 7.85 15.74 -4.77
CA PRO A 516 7.04 16.70 -4.03
C PRO A 516 5.53 16.47 -4.20
N LEU A 517 5.06 15.27 -3.95
CA LEU A 517 3.66 14.88 -4.14
C LEU A 517 2.80 15.36 -2.96
N GLY A 518 1.94 16.33 -3.20
CA GLY A 518 0.97 16.81 -2.20
C GLY A 518 -0.04 15.74 -1.80
N SER A 519 -0.38 15.74 -0.52
CA SER A 519 -1.17 14.74 0.21
C SER A 519 -0.56 13.34 0.17
N CYS A 520 0.75 13.24 -0.11
CA CYS A 520 1.50 12.00 -0.12
C CYS A 520 2.94 12.25 0.34
N THR A 521 3.13 12.36 1.64
CA THR A 521 4.43 12.65 2.25
C THR A 521 5.50 11.64 1.80
N MET A 522 6.42 12.09 0.94
CA MET A 522 7.55 11.30 0.45
C MET A 522 8.77 11.53 1.36
N LYS A 523 8.62 11.14 2.61
CA LYS A 523 9.65 11.26 3.64
C LYS A 523 10.81 10.29 3.40
N LEU A 524 12.03 10.70 3.77
CA LEU A 524 13.19 9.82 3.78
C LEU A 524 12.91 8.49 4.49
N ASN A 525 13.38 7.41 3.89
CA ASN A 525 13.46 6.10 4.49
C ASN A 525 14.95 5.84 4.79
N ALA A 526 15.38 6.16 6.00
CA ALA A 526 16.79 6.06 6.36
C ALA A 526 17.25 4.60 6.41
N ALA A 527 18.50 4.32 6.00
CA ALA A 527 19.04 2.96 5.97
C ALA A 527 18.99 2.27 7.35
N ALA A 528 19.21 3.04 8.44
CA ALA A 528 19.12 2.54 9.81
C ALA A 528 17.70 2.07 10.21
N GLU A 529 16.66 2.69 9.63
CA GLU A 529 15.26 2.31 9.84
C GLU A 529 14.92 1.03 9.07
N MET A 530 15.49 0.86 7.88
CA MET A 530 15.22 -0.25 6.97
C MET A 530 15.92 -1.56 7.36
N GLU A 531 16.98 -1.52 8.19
CA GLU A 531 17.86 -2.67 8.45
C GLU A 531 17.12 -3.90 8.98
N ALA A 532 16.20 -3.69 9.94
CA ALA A 532 15.60 -4.80 10.67
C ALA A 532 14.54 -5.59 9.87
N MET A 533 13.94 -5.02 8.82
CA MET A 533 12.84 -5.66 8.09
C MET A 533 13.25 -6.99 7.43
N THR A 534 14.53 -7.17 7.10
CA THR A 534 15.04 -8.39 6.48
C THR A 534 15.62 -9.39 7.48
N TRP A 535 15.63 -9.08 8.78
CA TRP A 535 16.10 -10.03 9.79
C TRP A 535 15.18 -11.25 9.87
N PRO A 536 15.73 -12.49 9.96
CA PRO A 536 14.90 -13.69 10.00
C PRO A 536 13.86 -13.68 11.12
N ALA A 537 14.18 -13.08 12.27
CA ALA A 537 13.28 -12.97 13.41
C ALA A 537 11.98 -12.16 13.10
N PHE A 538 11.98 -11.31 12.09
CA PHE A 538 10.79 -10.58 11.63
C PHE A 538 10.29 -11.11 10.29
N SER A 539 11.18 -11.37 9.33
CA SER A 539 10.81 -11.73 7.97
C SER A 539 10.34 -13.19 7.81
N GLN A 540 10.77 -14.11 8.68
CA GLN A 540 10.44 -15.54 8.58
C GLN A 540 9.37 -16.01 9.58
N MET A 541 8.80 -15.12 10.38
CA MET A 541 7.73 -15.47 11.31
C MET A 541 6.45 -15.77 10.56
N HIS A 542 5.74 -16.81 11.01
CA HIS A 542 4.40 -17.12 10.52
C HIS A 542 3.35 -16.37 11.34
N PRO A 543 2.31 -15.74 10.73
CA PRO A 543 1.33 -14.93 11.46
C PRO A 543 0.51 -15.72 12.49
N PHE A 544 0.37 -17.03 12.28
CA PHE A 544 -0.38 -17.93 13.18
C PHE A 544 0.55 -18.80 14.05
N ALA A 545 1.82 -18.43 14.18
CA ALA A 545 2.71 -19.09 15.13
C ALA A 545 2.19 -18.90 16.56
N PRO A 546 2.49 -19.83 17.50
CA PRO A 546 2.13 -19.67 18.90
C PRO A 546 2.62 -18.35 19.52
N VAL A 547 1.89 -17.80 20.47
CA VAL A 547 2.20 -16.52 21.14
C VAL A 547 3.62 -16.50 21.72
N GLU A 548 4.04 -17.61 22.32
CA GLU A 548 5.38 -17.73 22.90
C GLU A 548 6.51 -17.67 21.87
N ASP A 549 6.22 -17.97 20.58
CA ASP A 549 7.19 -17.85 19.52
C ASP A 549 7.27 -16.43 18.95
N GLN A 550 6.24 -15.62 19.16
CA GLN A 550 6.09 -14.26 18.64
C GLN A 550 6.31 -13.17 19.68
N ALA A 551 6.85 -13.49 20.86
CA ALA A 551 6.90 -12.54 21.98
C ALA A 551 7.60 -11.22 21.63
N GLY A 552 8.64 -11.25 20.79
CA GLY A 552 9.32 -10.06 20.31
C GLY A 552 8.43 -9.22 19.39
N SER A 553 7.79 -9.85 18.39
CA SER A 553 6.85 -9.15 17.48
C SER A 553 5.68 -8.55 18.24
N LEU A 554 5.10 -9.27 19.20
CA LEU A 554 3.99 -8.77 20.03
C LEU A 554 4.41 -7.61 20.94
N ARG A 555 5.67 -7.59 21.42
CA ARG A 555 6.24 -6.43 22.13
C ARG A 555 6.32 -5.22 21.21
N LEU A 556 6.88 -5.37 20.02
CA LEU A 556 7.02 -4.30 19.03
C LEU A 556 5.65 -3.73 18.63
N ILE A 557 4.66 -4.59 18.38
CA ILE A 557 3.28 -4.22 18.08
C ILE A 557 2.70 -3.40 19.24
N ARG A 558 2.85 -3.87 20.48
CA ARG A 558 2.36 -3.16 21.67
C ARG A 558 3.01 -1.79 21.85
N ASP A 559 4.32 -1.69 21.65
CA ASP A 559 5.03 -0.41 21.71
C ASP A 559 4.42 0.59 20.73
N LEU A 560 4.19 0.18 19.49
CA LEU A 560 3.59 1.02 18.46
C LEU A 560 2.14 1.38 18.76
N GLU A 561 1.32 0.44 19.24
CA GLU A 561 -0.06 0.71 19.65
C GLU A 561 -0.10 1.83 20.72
N ILE A 562 0.74 1.76 21.72
CA ILE A 562 0.83 2.76 22.80
C ILE A 562 1.34 4.10 22.25
N TRP A 563 2.45 4.10 21.53
CA TRP A 563 3.06 5.34 21.06
C TRP A 563 2.18 6.09 20.06
N LEU A 564 1.52 5.38 19.14
CA LEU A 564 0.60 5.98 18.18
C LEU A 564 -0.67 6.49 18.85
N ALA A 565 -1.20 5.79 19.85
CA ALA A 565 -2.32 6.25 20.66
C ALA A 565 -1.96 7.54 21.40
N GLU A 566 -0.80 7.60 22.06
CA GLU A 566 -0.33 8.80 22.74
C GLU A 566 -0.11 9.99 21.80
N LEU A 567 0.51 9.78 20.62
CA LEU A 567 0.75 10.84 19.65
C LEU A 567 -0.55 11.44 19.09
N THR A 568 -1.57 10.62 18.92
CA THR A 568 -2.87 11.05 18.37
C THR A 568 -3.88 11.49 19.45
N GLY A 569 -3.61 11.13 20.71
CA GLY A 569 -4.47 11.41 21.85
C GLY A 569 -5.68 10.46 21.97
N TYR A 570 -5.73 9.39 21.19
CA TYR A 570 -6.75 8.35 21.28
C TYR A 570 -6.44 7.32 22.38
N ASP A 571 -7.40 6.47 22.67
CA ASP A 571 -7.29 5.51 23.77
C ASP A 571 -6.66 4.18 23.34
N THR A 572 -6.84 3.77 22.07
CA THR A 572 -6.34 2.49 21.54
C THR A 572 -6.05 2.57 20.06
N VAL A 573 -5.25 1.62 19.54
CA VAL A 573 -4.88 1.50 18.12
C VAL A 573 -5.00 0.06 17.66
N SER A 574 -5.48 -0.15 16.43
CA SER A 574 -5.36 -1.41 15.71
C SER A 574 -4.37 -1.24 14.56
N LEU A 575 -3.37 -2.12 14.47
CA LEU A 575 -2.38 -2.14 13.37
C LEU A 575 -2.82 -3.03 12.21
N GLN A 576 -3.98 -3.65 12.29
CA GLN A 576 -4.42 -4.68 11.35
C GLN A 576 -4.62 -4.17 9.90
N PRO A 577 -5.15 -2.96 9.62
CA PRO A 577 -5.39 -2.54 8.24
C PRO A 577 -4.11 -2.42 7.40
N ASN A 578 -4.14 -2.97 6.19
CA ASN A 578 -3.02 -3.03 5.24
C ASN A 578 -2.85 -1.78 4.35
N ALA A 579 -3.70 -0.77 4.51
CA ALA A 579 -3.62 0.48 3.75
C ALA A 579 -4.43 1.58 4.44
N GLY A 580 -4.15 2.85 4.12
CA GLY A 580 -4.96 3.98 4.62
C GLY A 580 -6.43 3.85 4.27
N SER A 581 -6.76 3.50 3.02
CA SER A 581 -8.15 3.29 2.59
C SER A 581 -8.85 2.12 3.32
N GLN A 582 -8.10 1.08 3.69
CA GLN A 582 -8.63 0.01 4.53
C GLN A 582 -8.83 0.50 5.98
N GLY A 583 -7.95 1.38 6.47
CA GLY A 583 -8.13 2.08 7.75
C GLY A 583 -9.37 3.00 7.74
N GLU A 584 -9.62 3.69 6.62
CA GLU A 584 -10.85 4.48 6.45
C GLU A 584 -12.10 3.59 6.58
N TYR A 585 -12.14 2.48 5.84
CA TYR A 585 -13.22 1.50 5.94
C TYR A 585 -13.39 1.00 7.38
N THR A 586 -12.28 0.62 8.02
CA THR A 586 -12.26 0.09 9.40
C THR A 586 -12.85 1.08 10.41
N GLY A 587 -12.44 2.34 10.36
CA GLY A 587 -12.95 3.36 11.28
C GLY A 587 -14.44 3.63 11.07
N LEU A 588 -14.92 3.63 9.83
CA LEU A 588 -16.33 3.80 9.51
C LEU A 588 -17.17 2.58 9.87
N ALA A 589 -16.62 1.37 9.70
CA ALA A 589 -17.26 0.13 10.16
C ALA A 589 -17.40 0.11 11.68
N ALA A 590 -16.37 0.56 12.43
CA ALA A 590 -16.44 0.72 13.88
C ALA A 590 -17.54 1.71 14.32
N ILE A 591 -17.64 2.87 13.65
CA ILE A 591 -18.73 3.84 13.91
C ILE A 591 -20.09 3.20 13.64
N ARG A 592 -20.24 2.47 12.53
CA ARG A 592 -21.51 1.79 12.22
C ARG A 592 -21.83 0.73 13.26
N GLY A 593 -20.87 -0.11 13.66
CA GLY A 593 -21.02 -1.11 14.73
C GLY A 593 -21.47 -0.48 16.04
N TYR A 594 -20.87 0.64 16.41
CA TYR A 594 -21.26 1.42 17.59
C TYR A 594 -22.74 1.85 17.53
N HIS A 595 -23.19 2.44 16.41
CA HIS A 595 -24.59 2.85 16.28
C HIS A 595 -25.54 1.65 16.29
N VAL A 596 -25.24 0.60 15.57
CA VAL A 596 -26.05 -0.63 15.52
C VAL A 596 -26.18 -1.28 16.91
N SER A 597 -25.10 -1.35 17.69
CA SER A 597 -25.11 -1.92 19.05
C SER A 597 -26.02 -1.17 20.02
N ARG A 598 -26.29 0.10 19.73
CA ARG A 598 -27.21 0.96 20.49
C ARG A 598 -28.67 0.93 20.01
N GLY A 599 -28.93 0.19 18.94
CA GLY A 599 -30.22 0.16 18.26
C GLY A 599 -30.46 1.31 17.27
N ASP A 600 -29.49 2.15 17.02
CA ASP A 600 -29.57 3.32 16.14
C ASP A 600 -29.33 2.97 14.65
N THR A 601 -30.04 1.96 14.15
CA THR A 601 -29.83 1.40 12.78
C THR A 601 -30.12 2.38 11.66
N GLU A 602 -30.91 3.42 11.91
CA GLU A 602 -31.24 4.49 10.96
C GLU A 602 -30.09 5.49 10.72
N ARG A 603 -29.07 5.52 11.59
CA ARG A 603 -27.87 6.32 11.41
C ARG A 603 -26.98 5.74 10.33
N ASN A 604 -27.23 6.17 9.08
CA ASN A 604 -26.59 5.65 7.89
C ASN A 604 -26.03 6.74 6.95
N VAL A 605 -25.97 7.99 7.41
CA VAL A 605 -25.46 9.12 6.64
C VAL A 605 -24.04 9.47 7.08
N CYS A 606 -23.11 9.49 6.13
CA CYS A 606 -21.76 10.04 6.28
C CYS A 606 -21.68 11.40 5.57
N LEU A 607 -21.38 12.44 6.33
CA LEU A 607 -21.10 13.76 5.79
C LEU A 607 -19.65 13.80 5.29
N VAL A 608 -19.42 14.32 4.08
CA VAL A 608 -18.09 14.38 3.46
C VAL A 608 -17.90 15.76 2.83
N PRO A 609 -16.91 16.56 3.26
CA PRO A 609 -16.61 17.85 2.63
C PRO A 609 -16.28 17.69 1.15
N ALA A 610 -16.62 18.69 0.35
CA ALA A 610 -16.38 18.69 -1.10
C ALA A 610 -14.88 18.59 -1.43
N SER A 611 -14.03 19.07 -0.54
CA SER A 611 -12.56 19.01 -0.61
C SER A 611 -11.96 17.64 -0.27
N ALA A 612 -12.73 16.74 0.38
CA ALA A 612 -12.23 15.47 0.84
C ALA A 612 -11.65 14.62 -0.29
N HIS A 613 -10.64 13.81 0.03
CA HIS A 613 -10.07 12.85 -0.91
C HIS A 613 -11.14 11.89 -1.43
N GLY A 614 -11.04 11.47 -2.70
CA GLY A 614 -12.02 10.58 -3.31
C GLY A 614 -12.19 9.24 -2.60
N THR A 615 -11.16 8.78 -1.87
CA THR A 615 -11.22 7.56 -1.05
C THR A 615 -12.22 7.66 0.09
N ASN A 616 -12.42 8.84 0.68
CA ASN A 616 -13.32 9.02 1.83
C ASN A 616 -14.77 8.67 1.43
N ALA A 617 -15.24 9.19 0.30
CA ALA A 617 -16.56 8.85 -0.21
C ALA A 617 -16.71 7.38 -0.60
N ALA A 618 -15.67 6.80 -1.21
CA ALA A 618 -15.64 5.38 -1.57
C ALA A 618 -15.66 4.48 -0.33
N SER A 619 -14.90 4.82 0.72
CA SER A 619 -14.84 4.07 1.99
C SER A 619 -16.17 4.15 2.74
N ALA A 620 -16.82 5.31 2.76
CA ALA A 620 -18.15 5.47 3.35
C ALA A 620 -19.19 4.58 2.64
N ALA A 621 -19.18 4.56 1.31
CA ALA A 621 -20.05 3.67 0.54
C ALA A 621 -19.77 2.18 0.79
N SER A 622 -18.49 1.79 0.92
CA SER A 622 -18.07 0.41 1.22
C SER A 622 -18.50 -0.03 2.63
N ALA A 623 -18.54 0.91 3.60
CA ALA A 623 -19.06 0.68 4.94
C ALA A 623 -20.61 0.72 5.02
N GLY A 624 -21.31 0.79 3.86
CA GLY A 624 -22.76 0.81 3.80
C GLY A 624 -23.40 2.15 4.23
N LEU A 625 -22.62 3.23 4.22
CA LEU A 625 -23.09 4.56 4.56
C LEU A 625 -23.45 5.36 3.29
N ARG A 626 -24.50 6.17 3.39
CA ARG A 626 -24.92 7.09 2.34
C ARG A 626 -24.13 8.39 2.44
N VAL A 627 -23.38 8.72 1.40
CA VAL A 627 -22.59 9.96 1.33
C VAL A 627 -23.48 11.19 1.11
N VAL A 628 -23.27 12.21 1.92
CA VAL A 628 -23.86 13.54 1.77
C VAL A 628 -22.74 14.57 1.75
N VAL A 629 -22.58 15.25 0.61
CA VAL A 629 -21.50 16.21 0.41
C VAL A 629 -21.84 17.53 1.10
N VAL A 630 -20.88 18.06 1.89
CA VAL A 630 -20.89 19.38 2.51
C VAL A 630 -20.04 20.32 1.66
N LYS A 631 -20.54 21.53 1.37
CA LYS A 631 -19.81 22.53 0.59
C LYS A 631 -18.59 23.05 1.33
N SER A 632 -17.67 23.60 0.57
CA SER A 632 -16.57 24.44 1.07
C SER A 632 -16.76 25.87 0.60
N HIS A 633 -16.27 26.83 1.39
CA HIS A 633 -16.14 28.22 0.99
C HIS A 633 -15.04 28.41 -0.06
N ASP A 634 -14.98 29.60 -0.67
CA ASP A 634 -13.97 29.93 -1.67
C ASP A 634 -12.53 29.96 -1.10
N ASP A 635 -12.38 30.11 0.21
CA ASP A 635 -11.11 30.03 0.95
C ASP A 635 -10.70 28.59 1.29
N GLY A 636 -11.52 27.60 0.88
CA GLY A 636 -11.26 26.17 1.12
C GLY A 636 -11.77 25.63 2.46
N THR A 637 -12.30 26.46 3.35
CA THR A 637 -12.85 26.02 4.63
C THR A 637 -14.22 25.34 4.49
N ILE A 638 -14.62 24.52 5.47
CA ILE A 638 -15.92 23.85 5.47
C ILE A 638 -17.02 24.87 5.70
N ASP A 639 -18.04 24.90 4.81
CA ASP A 639 -19.23 25.74 4.94
C ASP A 639 -20.11 25.21 6.08
N ARG A 640 -20.04 25.85 7.26
CA ARG A 640 -20.80 25.47 8.46
C ARG A 640 -22.28 25.69 8.35
N ASP A 641 -22.72 26.64 7.53
CA ASP A 641 -24.15 26.88 7.29
C ASP A 641 -24.73 25.74 6.42
N ASP A 642 -24.01 25.32 5.38
CA ASP A 642 -24.39 24.15 4.58
C ASP A 642 -24.33 22.87 5.45
N LEU A 643 -23.33 22.74 6.34
CA LEU A 643 -23.24 21.62 7.29
C LEU A 643 -24.49 21.57 8.19
N ALA A 644 -24.88 22.69 8.81
CA ALA A 644 -26.07 22.78 9.64
C ALA A 644 -27.36 22.41 8.85
N ALA A 645 -27.47 22.90 7.62
CA ALA A 645 -28.60 22.58 6.74
C ALA A 645 -28.63 21.07 6.38
N LYS A 646 -27.47 20.44 6.15
CA LYS A 646 -27.37 18.99 5.86
C LYS A 646 -27.70 18.15 7.08
N ILE A 647 -27.25 18.56 8.26
CA ILE A 647 -27.60 17.90 9.53
C ILE A 647 -29.11 17.96 9.74
N ALA A 648 -29.73 19.13 9.63
CA ALA A 648 -31.19 19.31 9.77
C ALA A 648 -31.99 18.47 8.75
N ALA A 649 -31.55 18.43 7.49
CA ALA A 649 -32.17 17.62 6.44
C ALA A 649 -32.05 16.10 6.65
N ASN A 650 -31.17 15.66 7.53
CA ASN A 650 -30.91 14.25 7.86
C ASN A 650 -31.00 14.01 9.38
N GLU A 651 -31.88 14.74 10.08
CA GLU A 651 -32.08 14.58 11.53
C GLU A 651 -32.30 13.13 11.93
N GLY A 652 -31.60 12.70 13.00
CA GLY A 652 -31.61 11.31 13.50
C GLY A 652 -30.89 10.30 12.61
N ARG A 653 -30.32 10.68 11.47
CA ARG A 653 -29.68 9.76 10.51
C ARG A 653 -28.18 9.97 10.36
N ILE A 654 -27.62 11.00 10.95
CA ILE A 654 -26.16 11.25 10.86
C ILE A 654 -25.43 10.16 11.64
N ALA A 655 -24.61 9.38 10.93
CA ALA A 655 -23.71 8.40 11.52
C ALA A 655 -22.33 9.02 11.77
N ALA A 656 -21.79 9.71 10.77
CA ALA A 656 -20.44 10.27 10.84
C ALA A 656 -20.26 11.51 9.95
N ILE A 657 -19.19 12.26 10.22
CA ILE A 657 -18.51 13.12 9.28
C ILE A 657 -17.08 12.58 9.05
N MET A 658 -16.58 12.67 7.81
CA MET A 658 -15.15 12.44 7.50
C MET A 658 -14.49 13.74 7.12
N ILE A 659 -13.49 14.17 7.87
CA ILE A 659 -12.69 15.37 7.61
C ILE A 659 -11.21 15.02 7.53
N THR A 660 -10.46 15.69 6.67
CA THR A 660 -8.99 15.61 6.63
C THR A 660 -8.41 16.79 7.41
N TYR A 661 -7.46 16.56 8.31
CA TYR A 661 -6.85 17.63 9.06
C TYR A 661 -5.31 17.49 9.20
N PRO A 662 -4.49 18.53 8.86
CA PRO A 662 -4.90 19.73 8.10
C PRO A 662 -5.63 19.40 6.81
N SER A 663 -6.40 20.37 6.27
CA SER A 663 -7.26 20.09 5.12
C SER A 663 -6.44 19.77 3.85
N THR A 664 -7.07 19.09 2.89
CA THR A 664 -6.48 18.83 1.56
C THR A 664 -6.21 20.12 0.76
N HIS A 665 -6.62 21.27 1.25
CA HIS A 665 -6.24 22.57 0.70
C HIS A 665 -4.88 23.09 1.21
N GLY A 666 -4.18 22.31 2.05
CA GLY A 666 -2.90 22.68 2.64
C GLY A 666 -3.01 23.74 3.74
N VAL A 667 -4.15 23.81 4.44
CA VAL A 667 -4.39 24.82 5.47
C VAL A 667 -4.93 24.21 6.77
N TYR A 668 -4.63 24.87 7.90
CA TYR A 668 -5.21 24.56 9.20
C TYR A 668 -6.52 25.34 9.38
N GLU A 669 -7.65 24.66 9.37
CA GLU A 669 -8.96 25.28 9.61
C GLU A 669 -9.16 25.61 11.10
N ASP A 670 -9.40 26.88 11.44
CA ASP A 670 -9.64 27.31 12.83
C ASP A 670 -11.00 26.79 13.35
N GLY A 671 -12.00 26.66 12.47
CA GLY A 671 -13.34 26.20 12.83
C GLY A 671 -13.53 24.70 13.00
N VAL A 672 -12.47 23.89 12.94
CA VAL A 672 -12.59 22.42 12.93
C VAL A 672 -13.27 21.85 14.18
N ARG A 673 -12.99 22.39 15.38
CA ARG A 673 -13.66 21.94 16.63
C ARG A 673 -15.16 22.19 16.57
N GLN A 674 -15.60 23.34 16.05
CA GLN A 674 -17.02 23.65 15.89
C GLN A 674 -17.71 22.69 14.93
N VAL A 675 -17.03 22.28 13.85
CA VAL A 675 -17.54 21.25 12.92
C VAL A 675 -17.73 19.92 13.67
N CYS A 676 -16.76 19.52 14.51
CA CYS A 676 -16.85 18.30 15.33
C CYS A 676 -18.04 18.39 16.30
N ASP A 677 -18.17 19.50 17.03
CA ASP A 677 -19.22 19.73 18.02
C ASP A 677 -20.62 19.63 17.37
N MET A 678 -20.82 20.27 16.21
CA MET A 678 -22.10 20.21 15.46
C MET A 678 -22.51 18.78 15.14
N VAL A 679 -21.56 17.92 14.79
CA VAL A 679 -21.82 16.52 14.46
C VAL A 679 -22.10 15.69 15.71
N HIS A 680 -21.37 15.91 16.79
CA HIS A 680 -21.62 15.26 18.09
C HIS A 680 -22.99 15.65 18.65
N GLU A 681 -23.37 16.91 18.57
CA GLU A 681 -24.71 17.38 18.97
C GLU A 681 -25.83 16.71 18.17
N ALA A 682 -25.58 16.39 16.90
CA ALA A 682 -26.49 15.61 16.07
C ALA A 682 -26.47 14.10 16.38
N GLY A 683 -25.60 13.64 17.30
CA GLY A 683 -25.44 12.25 17.69
C GLY A 683 -24.60 11.41 16.72
N GLY A 684 -23.88 12.04 15.79
CA GLY A 684 -22.91 11.41 14.90
C GLY A 684 -21.54 11.29 15.55
N GLN A 685 -20.62 10.61 14.87
CA GLN A 685 -19.20 10.45 15.25
C GLN A 685 -18.30 11.20 14.26
N VAL A 686 -17.12 11.58 14.71
CA VAL A 686 -16.14 12.32 13.89
C VAL A 686 -14.98 11.41 13.50
N TYR A 687 -14.85 11.20 12.20
CA TYR A 687 -13.69 10.54 11.60
C TYR A 687 -12.72 11.62 11.09
N ILE A 688 -11.48 11.63 11.60
CA ILE A 688 -10.41 12.49 11.07
C ILE A 688 -9.45 11.66 10.24
N ASP A 689 -9.36 11.98 8.94
CA ASP A 689 -8.38 11.40 8.04
C ASP A 689 -6.97 11.87 8.42
N GLY A 690 -6.13 10.94 8.85
CA GLY A 690 -4.78 11.17 9.35
C GLY A 690 -3.70 11.19 8.25
N ALA A 691 -4.08 11.26 6.97
CA ALA A 691 -3.11 11.31 5.86
C ALA A 691 -2.11 12.47 5.99
N ASN A 692 -2.56 13.61 6.51
CA ASN A 692 -1.78 14.85 6.66
C ASN A 692 -1.17 15.02 8.07
N PHE A 693 -1.07 13.95 8.86
CA PHE A 693 -0.59 14.02 10.25
C PHE A 693 0.86 14.51 10.37
N ASN A 694 1.67 14.43 9.30
CA ASN A 694 3.04 14.95 9.26
C ASN A 694 3.13 16.44 9.60
N ALA A 695 2.06 17.20 9.37
CA ALA A 695 1.95 18.62 9.71
C ALA A 695 1.53 18.88 11.17
N LEU A 696 1.29 17.84 11.98
CA LEU A 696 0.69 18.01 13.32
C LEU A 696 1.40 17.22 14.42
N VAL A 697 2.23 16.23 14.08
CA VAL A 697 2.86 15.33 15.05
C VAL A 697 3.65 16.11 16.10
N GLY A 698 3.35 15.83 17.37
CA GLY A 698 3.97 16.47 18.52
C GLY A 698 3.47 17.88 18.83
N TRP A 699 2.58 18.46 17.99
CA TRP A 699 2.01 19.79 18.17
C TRP A 699 0.52 19.78 18.44
N GLY A 700 -0.23 18.86 17.83
CA GLY A 700 -1.65 18.68 18.06
C GLY A 700 -2.07 17.21 18.06
N GLN A 701 -3.24 16.92 18.61
CA GLN A 701 -3.78 15.57 18.75
C GLN A 701 -5.21 15.50 18.19
N PHE A 702 -5.46 14.56 17.30
CA PHE A 702 -6.78 14.40 16.63
C PHE A 702 -7.93 14.22 17.62
N ALA A 703 -7.73 13.41 18.68
CA ALA A 703 -8.77 13.19 19.68
C ALA A 703 -9.17 14.47 20.42
N ARG A 704 -8.21 15.39 20.65
CA ARG A 704 -8.46 16.69 21.30
C ARG A 704 -9.11 17.71 20.37
N ILE A 705 -8.91 17.59 19.07
CA ILE A 705 -9.59 18.40 18.05
C ILE A 705 -11.09 18.04 18.00
N GLY A 706 -11.45 16.85 18.44
CA GLY A 706 -12.83 16.35 18.43
C GLY A 706 -13.00 15.03 17.67
N GLY A 707 -11.93 14.43 17.15
CA GLY A 707 -11.97 13.13 16.49
C GLY A 707 -12.38 12.00 17.43
N ASP A 708 -13.15 11.05 16.94
CA ASP A 708 -13.50 9.81 17.64
C ASP A 708 -12.70 8.64 17.11
N VAL A 709 -12.32 8.68 15.85
CA VAL A 709 -11.49 7.69 15.19
C VAL A 709 -10.69 8.33 14.04
N SER A 710 -9.48 7.82 13.80
CA SER A 710 -8.62 8.22 12.66
C SER A 710 -7.86 7.02 12.12
N HIS A 711 -7.61 6.99 10.80
CA HIS A 711 -6.52 6.15 10.32
C HIS A 711 -5.21 6.95 10.28
N LEU A 712 -4.10 6.22 10.29
CA LEU A 712 -2.76 6.77 10.14
C LEU A 712 -2.10 6.15 8.92
N ASN A 713 -1.18 6.90 8.31
CA ASN A 713 -0.36 6.42 7.21
C ASN A 713 1.10 6.33 7.68
N LEU A 714 1.55 5.14 8.12
CA LEU A 714 2.92 4.96 8.57
C LEU A 714 3.94 5.20 7.45
N HIS A 715 3.53 5.00 6.20
CA HIS A 715 4.33 5.28 5.00
C HIS A 715 4.41 6.77 4.61
N LYS A 716 3.70 7.65 5.31
CA LYS A 716 3.78 9.10 5.15
C LYS A 716 4.52 9.71 6.34
N THR A 717 3.88 9.73 7.48
CA THR A 717 4.38 10.39 8.70
C THR A 717 5.50 9.63 9.41
N PHE A 718 5.54 8.28 9.31
CA PHE A 718 6.39 7.42 10.15
C PHE A 718 7.35 6.53 9.36
N ALA A 719 7.86 7.04 8.24
CA ALA A 719 9.02 6.58 7.47
C ALA A 719 8.96 5.16 6.86
N ILE A 720 7.83 4.46 6.87
CA ILE A 720 7.71 3.24 6.05
C ILE A 720 7.78 3.65 4.57
N PRO A 721 8.57 2.97 3.72
CA PRO A 721 8.70 3.33 2.32
C PRO A 721 7.41 3.09 1.53
N HIS A 722 7.20 3.88 0.47
CA HIS A 722 6.04 3.74 -0.41
C HIS A 722 6.10 2.51 -1.34
N GLY A 723 7.26 1.89 -1.50
CA GLY A 723 7.41 0.63 -2.22
C GLY A 723 6.89 0.65 -3.66
N GLY A 724 6.98 1.77 -4.36
CA GLY A 724 6.45 1.91 -5.72
C GLY A 724 4.93 2.09 -5.79
N GLY A 725 4.25 2.22 -4.67
CA GLY A 725 2.81 2.47 -4.61
C GLY A 725 2.04 1.46 -3.76
N GLY A 726 2.46 1.29 -2.53
CA GLY A 726 1.73 0.45 -1.59
C GLY A 726 2.53 0.13 -0.35
N PRO A 727 2.17 0.72 0.79
CA PRO A 727 2.95 0.64 2.02
C PRO A 727 2.66 -0.56 2.90
N GLY A 728 1.56 -1.24 2.71
CA GLY A 728 1.20 -2.41 3.48
C GLY A 728 0.65 -2.17 4.90
N VAL A 729 0.44 -0.92 5.36
CA VAL A 729 -0.08 -0.66 6.70
C VAL A 729 -0.81 0.68 6.83
N GLY A 730 -1.95 0.68 7.56
CA GLY A 730 -2.78 1.86 7.80
C GLY A 730 -3.50 1.76 9.16
N PRO A 731 -2.81 1.97 10.29
CA PRO A 731 -3.39 1.82 11.62
C PRO A 731 -4.63 2.67 11.84
N VAL A 732 -5.54 2.17 12.69
CA VAL A 732 -6.72 2.91 13.13
C VAL A 732 -6.64 3.16 14.62
N ALA A 733 -6.66 4.43 14.99
CA ALA A 733 -6.67 4.91 16.37
C ALA A 733 -8.08 5.38 16.72
N ALA A 734 -8.57 5.03 17.91
CA ALA A 734 -9.95 5.31 18.30
C ALA A 734 -10.09 5.63 19.80
N LYS A 735 -11.14 6.37 20.14
CA LYS A 735 -11.59 6.55 21.52
C LYS A 735 -12.17 5.25 22.08
N ALA A 736 -12.15 5.10 23.41
CA ALA A 736 -12.53 3.90 24.13
C ALA A 736 -13.94 3.37 23.77
N HIS A 737 -14.90 4.24 23.47
CA HIS A 737 -16.28 3.81 23.14
C HIS A 737 -16.39 3.14 21.77
N LEU A 738 -15.43 3.38 20.85
CA LEU A 738 -15.36 2.71 19.56
C LEU A 738 -14.43 1.48 19.57
N ALA A 739 -13.59 1.35 20.59
CA ALA A 739 -12.60 0.28 20.69
C ALA A 739 -13.18 -1.14 20.52
N PRO A 740 -14.35 -1.50 21.12
CA PRO A 740 -14.93 -2.84 20.95
C PRO A 740 -15.33 -3.17 19.51
N PHE A 741 -15.46 -2.16 18.65
CA PHE A 741 -15.88 -2.32 17.25
C PHE A 741 -14.71 -2.28 16.26
N LEU A 742 -13.48 -2.09 16.76
CA LEU A 742 -12.27 -2.25 15.94
C LEU A 742 -12.08 -3.72 15.56
N PRO A 743 -11.31 -4.02 14.50
CA PRO A 743 -11.24 -5.37 13.97
C PRO A 743 -10.57 -6.34 14.94
N GLY A 744 -11.30 -7.39 15.30
CA GLY A 744 -10.77 -8.61 15.86
C GLY A 744 -10.15 -9.50 14.78
N HIS A 745 -9.87 -10.76 15.11
CA HIS A 745 -9.42 -11.75 14.14
C HIS A 745 -9.63 -13.17 14.66
N PRO A 746 -10.16 -14.10 13.84
CA PRO A 746 -10.50 -15.46 14.30
C PRO A 746 -9.29 -16.27 14.80
N LEU A 747 -8.09 -15.94 14.31
CA LEU A 747 -6.83 -16.60 14.67
C LEU A 747 -5.89 -15.66 15.45
N ASN A 748 -6.43 -14.63 16.11
CA ASN A 748 -5.61 -13.71 16.89
C ASN A 748 -5.02 -14.40 18.12
N PRO A 749 -3.69 -14.44 18.26
CA PRO A 749 -3.07 -15.04 19.45
C PRO A 749 -3.27 -14.19 20.71
N ARG A 750 -3.65 -12.91 20.56
CA ARG A 750 -3.83 -11.94 21.63
C ARG A 750 -5.11 -11.12 21.39
N ASN A 751 -6.16 -11.40 22.14
CA ASN A 751 -7.44 -10.68 22.00
C ASN A 751 -7.47 -9.33 22.74
N GLU A 752 -6.47 -9.00 23.55
CA GLU A 752 -6.43 -7.78 24.35
C GLU A 752 -5.44 -6.77 23.75
N HIS A 753 -5.89 -5.54 23.58
CA HIS A 753 -5.11 -4.40 23.13
C HIS A 753 -4.94 -3.36 24.25
N PRO A 754 -3.82 -2.64 24.31
CA PRO A 754 -3.59 -1.66 25.36
C PRO A 754 -4.51 -0.44 25.20
N LEU A 755 -4.92 0.09 26.35
CA LEU A 755 -5.53 1.41 26.50
C LEU A 755 -4.51 2.40 27.10
N ASN A 756 -4.61 3.66 26.75
CA ASN A 756 -3.73 4.72 27.27
C ASN A 756 -3.83 4.94 28.80
N ASP A 757 -4.92 4.50 29.45
CA ASP A 757 -5.07 4.57 30.90
C ASP A 757 -4.40 3.40 31.64
N GLY A 758 -3.73 2.50 30.92
CA GLY A 758 -3.07 1.30 31.42
C GLY A 758 -3.97 0.08 31.50
N GLY A 759 -5.23 0.19 31.07
CA GLY A 759 -6.16 -0.93 30.90
C GLY A 759 -5.94 -1.70 29.61
N THR A 760 -6.84 -2.65 29.34
CA THR A 760 -6.93 -3.40 28.08
C THR A 760 -8.36 -3.42 27.57
N VAL A 761 -8.53 -3.61 26.26
CA VAL A 761 -9.81 -3.75 25.58
C VAL A 761 -9.73 -4.86 24.53
N THR A 762 -10.84 -5.57 24.31
CA THR A 762 -10.98 -6.50 23.18
C THR A 762 -11.46 -5.74 21.94
N HIS A 763 -10.95 -6.12 20.80
CA HIS A 763 -11.45 -5.70 19.49
C HIS A 763 -12.28 -6.84 18.91
N ASP A 764 -13.61 -6.65 18.80
CA ASP A 764 -14.56 -7.71 18.47
C ASP A 764 -15.20 -7.53 17.07
N GLY A 765 -14.81 -6.50 16.31
CA GLY A 765 -15.24 -6.32 14.91
C GLY A 765 -14.70 -7.42 14.01
N HIS A 766 -15.31 -7.61 12.83
CA HIS A 766 -14.77 -8.51 11.81
C HIS A 766 -13.35 -8.12 11.39
N ALA A 767 -12.55 -9.12 11.07
CA ALA A 767 -11.22 -8.90 10.50
C ALA A 767 -11.31 -8.09 9.19
N VAL A 768 -10.30 -7.25 8.95
CA VAL A 768 -10.18 -6.47 7.71
C VAL A 768 -8.98 -6.91 6.88
N SER A 769 -8.10 -7.75 7.43
CA SER A 769 -6.96 -8.35 6.74
C SER A 769 -6.82 -9.83 7.07
N ALA A 770 -6.06 -10.55 6.24
CA ALA A 770 -5.80 -11.98 6.39
C ALA A 770 -4.91 -12.30 7.60
N ALA A 771 -4.09 -11.36 8.07
CA ALA A 771 -3.23 -11.54 9.23
C ALA A 771 -3.73 -10.75 10.46
N PRO A 772 -3.54 -11.26 11.69
CA PRO A 772 -4.08 -10.64 12.91
C PRO A 772 -3.63 -9.19 13.14
N PHE A 773 -2.41 -8.86 12.73
CA PHE A 773 -1.80 -7.54 12.88
C PHE A 773 -1.38 -6.94 11.53
N GLY A 774 -1.96 -7.41 10.42
CA GLY A 774 -1.65 -6.92 9.08
C GLY A 774 -0.18 -7.14 8.69
N SER A 775 0.51 -6.10 8.28
CA SER A 775 1.85 -6.17 7.69
C SER A 775 2.95 -5.95 8.73
N VAL A 776 3.20 -6.93 9.58
CA VAL A 776 4.11 -6.82 10.73
C VAL A 776 5.57 -6.61 10.33
N SER A 777 6.05 -7.18 9.22
CA SER A 777 7.49 -7.11 8.87
C SER A 777 7.99 -5.71 8.56
N VAL A 778 7.11 -4.74 8.27
CA VAL A 778 7.50 -3.34 8.02
C VAL A 778 7.35 -2.45 9.26
N LEU A 779 6.74 -2.95 10.34
CA LEU A 779 6.58 -2.21 11.59
C LEU A 779 7.90 -1.84 12.29
N PRO A 780 8.98 -2.66 12.23
CA PRO A 780 10.29 -2.27 12.75
C PRO A 780 10.81 -0.94 12.22
N ILE A 781 10.42 -0.55 10.99
CA ILE A 781 10.81 0.72 10.36
C ILE A 781 10.23 1.90 11.16
N SER A 782 8.92 1.91 11.39
CA SER A 782 8.28 2.97 12.19
C SER A 782 8.72 2.94 13.65
N TRP A 783 8.93 1.76 14.23
CA TRP A 783 9.46 1.62 15.58
C TRP A 783 10.84 2.28 15.69
N ALA A 784 11.74 1.99 14.73
CA ALA A 784 13.07 2.58 14.67
C ALA A 784 13.01 4.11 14.49
N TYR A 785 12.19 4.61 13.55
CA TYR A 785 11.99 6.03 13.33
C TYR A 785 11.54 6.75 14.61
N LEU A 786 10.49 6.25 15.26
CA LEU A 786 9.96 6.86 16.50
C LEU A 786 10.99 6.83 17.63
N ARG A 787 11.72 5.73 17.76
CA ARG A 787 12.74 5.55 18.78
C ARG A 787 13.98 6.43 18.55
N LEU A 788 14.39 6.63 17.29
CA LEU A 788 15.51 7.47 16.89
C LEU A 788 15.19 8.97 17.03
N MET A 789 13.97 9.37 16.65
CA MET A 789 13.53 10.76 16.68
C MET A 789 13.17 11.23 18.09
N GLY A 790 12.47 10.41 18.87
CA GLY A 790 11.83 10.85 20.11
C GLY A 790 10.82 11.98 19.87
N LEU A 791 10.08 12.40 20.89
CA LEU A 791 9.05 13.44 20.74
C LEU A 791 9.61 14.76 20.19
N LYS A 792 10.76 15.21 20.72
CA LYS A 792 11.39 16.46 20.29
C LYS A 792 11.84 16.42 18.82
N GLY A 793 12.36 15.28 18.38
CA GLY A 793 12.73 15.09 16.97
C GLY A 793 11.53 15.11 16.04
N LEU A 794 10.41 14.51 16.46
CA LEU A 794 9.14 14.53 15.72
C LEU A 794 8.57 15.95 15.62
N GLN A 795 8.58 16.70 16.72
CA GLN A 795 8.18 18.11 16.72
C GLN A 795 9.01 18.93 15.73
N PHE A 796 10.33 18.75 15.78
CA PHE A 796 11.25 19.44 14.88
C PHE A 796 11.02 19.05 13.40
N ALA A 797 10.76 17.78 13.10
CA ALA A 797 10.40 17.35 11.76
C ALA A 797 9.13 18.04 11.25
N THR A 798 8.08 18.14 12.09
CA THR A 798 6.84 18.85 11.75
C THR A 798 7.11 20.35 11.49
N GLU A 799 7.91 21.00 12.34
CA GLU A 799 8.30 22.40 12.16
C GLU A 799 8.97 22.64 10.81
N VAL A 800 9.94 21.79 10.46
CA VAL A 800 10.68 21.92 9.20
C VAL A 800 9.82 21.59 7.98
N ALA A 801 8.91 20.60 8.09
CA ALA A 801 7.98 20.29 6.99
C ALA A 801 7.09 21.50 6.65
N VAL A 802 6.54 22.16 7.67
CA VAL A 802 5.74 23.39 7.49
C VAL A 802 6.60 24.56 7.00
N LEU A 803 7.81 24.71 7.54
CA LEU A 803 8.77 25.74 7.10
C LEU A 803 9.12 25.62 5.62
N ASN A 804 9.46 24.40 5.15
CA ASN A 804 9.83 24.13 3.76
C ASN A 804 8.67 24.40 2.79
N ALA A 805 7.44 24.03 3.14
CA ALA A 805 6.26 24.31 2.32
C ALA A 805 6.02 25.82 2.18
N ASN A 806 6.16 26.57 3.28
CA ASN A 806 6.01 28.03 3.27
C ASN A 806 7.16 28.70 2.52
N TYR A 807 8.36 28.14 2.53
CA TYR A 807 9.48 28.63 1.73
C TYR A 807 9.18 28.54 0.23
N ILE A 808 8.71 27.39 -0.24
CA ILE A 808 8.30 27.22 -1.65
C ILE A 808 7.16 28.18 -2.00
N ALA A 809 6.13 28.27 -1.15
CA ALA A 809 5.03 29.19 -1.35
C ALA A 809 5.51 30.63 -1.47
N HIS A 810 6.40 31.07 -0.57
CA HIS A 810 6.99 32.44 -0.60
C HIS A 810 7.85 32.68 -1.85
N ARG A 811 8.66 31.70 -2.26
CA ARG A 811 9.51 31.82 -3.45
C ARG A 811 8.72 31.93 -4.76
N LEU A 812 7.54 31.36 -4.82
CA LEU A 812 6.76 31.25 -6.06
C LEU A 812 5.59 32.24 -6.18
N HIS A 813 5.08 32.78 -5.06
CA HIS A 813 3.79 33.53 -5.03
C HIS A 813 3.70 34.72 -5.98
N ASP A 814 4.81 35.41 -6.26
CA ASP A 814 4.82 36.55 -7.18
C ASP A 814 4.55 36.18 -8.65
N LYS A 815 4.79 34.94 -9.04
CA LYS A 815 4.67 34.45 -10.41
C LYS A 815 3.59 33.38 -10.57
N ILE A 816 3.34 32.62 -9.51
CA ILE A 816 2.34 31.55 -9.44
C ILE A 816 1.54 31.77 -8.16
N PRO A 817 0.27 32.15 -8.24
CA PRO A 817 -0.54 32.36 -7.05
C PRO A 817 -0.63 31.09 -6.18
N ILE A 818 -0.56 31.28 -4.86
CA ILE A 818 -0.89 30.22 -3.89
C ILE A 818 -2.39 30.27 -3.68
N LEU A 819 -3.09 29.17 -4.04
CA LEU A 819 -4.55 29.17 -4.13
C LEU A 819 -5.23 29.34 -2.77
N TYR A 820 -4.70 28.68 -1.74
CA TYR A 820 -5.23 28.71 -0.38
C TYR A 820 -4.14 29.02 0.63
N THR A 821 -4.45 29.85 1.60
CA THR A 821 -3.61 30.13 2.76
C THR A 821 -4.47 30.18 4.02
N GLY A 822 -3.92 29.74 5.14
CA GLY A 822 -4.54 29.83 6.45
C GLY A 822 -4.33 31.19 7.13
N GLN A 823 -4.40 31.18 8.46
CA GLN A 823 -4.14 32.40 9.25
C GLN A 823 -2.73 32.94 8.98
N ASN A 824 -2.58 34.24 9.06
CA ASN A 824 -1.33 34.95 8.79
C ASN A 824 -0.76 34.75 7.36
N GLY A 825 -1.54 34.17 6.44
CA GLY A 825 -1.11 33.92 5.07
C GLY A 825 -0.21 32.68 4.91
N TYR A 826 -0.08 31.85 5.94
CA TYR A 826 0.74 30.64 5.91
C TYR A 826 -0.03 29.41 5.39
N VAL A 827 0.71 28.45 4.85
CA VAL A 827 0.23 27.10 4.49
C VAL A 827 0.65 26.09 5.57
N ALA A 828 0.10 24.89 5.51
CA ALA A 828 0.56 23.77 6.34
C ALA A 828 1.85 23.15 5.75
N HIS A 829 1.97 21.83 5.68
CA HIS A 829 3.15 21.14 5.13
C HIS A 829 3.11 21.01 3.59
N GLU A 830 2.08 21.50 2.95
CA GLU A 830 1.87 21.48 1.50
C GLU A 830 1.22 22.79 1.04
N CYS A 831 1.42 23.13 -0.24
CA CYS A 831 0.79 24.31 -0.86
C CYS A 831 0.21 23.99 -2.22
N ILE A 832 -0.80 24.75 -2.66
CA ILE A 832 -1.45 24.60 -3.95
C ILE A 832 -1.07 25.76 -4.86
N LEU A 833 -0.30 25.46 -5.91
CA LEU A 833 0.11 26.40 -6.94
C LEU A 833 -0.99 26.50 -8.00
N ASP A 834 -1.54 27.70 -8.18
CA ASP A 834 -2.61 27.94 -9.15
C ASP A 834 -2.03 28.29 -10.54
N LEU A 835 -2.08 27.34 -11.46
CA LEU A 835 -1.60 27.52 -12.84
C LEU A 835 -2.71 27.96 -13.81
N ARG A 836 -3.95 28.11 -13.36
CA ARG A 836 -5.08 28.52 -14.22
C ARG A 836 -4.86 29.90 -14.88
N PRO A 837 -4.35 30.92 -14.18
CA PRO A 837 -4.00 32.18 -14.82
C PRO A 837 -2.95 32.03 -15.90
N LEU A 838 -1.87 31.30 -15.64
CA LEU A 838 -0.83 31.04 -16.61
C LEU A 838 -1.39 30.29 -17.84
N THR A 839 -2.22 29.28 -17.64
CA THR A 839 -2.88 28.54 -18.73
C THR A 839 -3.78 29.46 -19.57
N ALA A 840 -4.57 30.32 -18.92
CA ALA A 840 -5.46 31.27 -19.60
C ALA A 840 -4.69 32.28 -20.46
N GLU A 841 -3.50 32.72 -20.00
CA GLU A 841 -2.68 33.70 -20.69
C GLU A 841 -1.84 33.08 -21.83
N THR A 842 -1.33 31.89 -21.65
CA THR A 842 -0.29 31.30 -22.50
C THR A 842 -0.76 30.11 -23.33
N GLY A 843 -1.85 29.47 -22.94
CA GLY A 843 -2.33 28.18 -23.49
C GLY A 843 -1.57 26.94 -22.95
N ILE A 844 -0.52 27.14 -22.16
CA ILE A 844 0.26 26.03 -21.57
C ILE A 844 -0.50 25.44 -20.39
N THR A 845 -0.74 24.13 -20.43
CA THR A 845 -1.54 23.42 -19.43
C THR A 845 -0.71 22.98 -18.23
N VAL A 846 -1.40 22.60 -17.14
CA VAL A 846 -0.74 22.01 -15.97
C VAL A 846 0.00 20.70 -16.32
N ASP A 847 -0.51 19.93 -17.29
CA ASP A 847 0.16 18.71 -17.77
C ASP A 847 1.49 19.05 -18.50
N ASP A 848 1.51 20.11 -19.32
CA ASP A 848 2.71 20.57 -19.99
C ASP A 848 3.80 21.00 -18.97
N VAL A 849 3.40 21.72 -17.93
CA VAL A 849 4.29 22.11 -16.83
C VAL A 849 4.85 20.86 -16.12
N ALA A 850 3.99 19.91 -15.81
CA ALA A 850 4.40 18.67 -15.15
C ALA A 850 5.38 17.84 -16.00
N LYS A 851 5.12 17.72 -17.32
CA LYS A 851 6.04 17.04 -18.23
C LYS A 851 7.36 17.78 -18.38
N ARG A 852 7.32 19.12 -18.37
CA ARG A 852 8.53 19.93 -18.46
C ARG A 852 9.42 19.82 -17.21
N LEU A 853 8.82 19.66 -16.01
CA LEU A 853 9.56 19.38 -14.78
C LEU A 853 10.42 18.11 -14.88
N ILE A 854 10.01 17.11 -15.64
CA ILE A 854 10.80 15.90 -15.88
C ILE A 854 12.13 16.24 -16.57
N ASP A 855 12.13 17.15 -17.54
CA ASP A 855 13.35 17.62 -18.19
C ASP A 855 14.29 18.36 -17.23
N TYR A 856 13.72 19.07 -16.26
CA TYR A 856 14.45 19.69 -15.14
C TYR A 856 14.92 18.69 -14.07
N GLY A 857 14.58 17.39 -14.24
CA GLY A 857 15.01 16.32 -13.35
C GLY A 857 14.18 16.19 -12.09
N PHE A 858 12.86 16.47 -12.17
CA PHE A 858 11.92 16.30 -11.07
C PHE A 858 10.83 15.31 -11.39
N HIS A 859 10.40 14.58 -10.38
CA HIS A 859 9.05 14.05 -10.36
C HIS A 859 8.08 15.20 -10.15
N ALA A 860 7.10 15.39 -11.03
CA ALA A 860 6.17 16.51 -10.88
C ALA A 860 5.25 16.31 -9.65
N PRO A 861 4.79 17.42 -9.03
CA PRO A 861 3.79 17.39 -7.95
C PRO A 861 2.46 16.79 -8.39
N THR A 862 1.56 16.58 -7.43
CA THR A 862 0.19 16.09 -7.70
C THR A 862 -0.58 17.10 -8.54
N MET A 863 -1.09 16.64 -9.70
CA MET A 863 -1.78 17.49 -10.66
C MET A 863 -3.29 17.51 -10.43
N SER A 864 -3.91 18.68 -10.60
CA SER A 864 -5.37 18.88 -10.67
C SER A 864 -6.13 18.28 -9.48
N PHE A 865 -5.54 18.33 -8.31
CA PHE A 865 -6.14 17.91 -7.05
C PHE A 865 -5.76 18.91 -5.93
N PRO A 866 -6.70 19.28 -5.06
CA PRO A 866 -8.16 19.05 -5.14
C PRO A 866 -8.86 19.90 -6.19
N VAL A 867 -8.17 20.85 -6.80
CA VAL A 867 -8.70 21.78 -7.80
C VAL A 867 -8.08 21.52 -9.17
N ALA A 868 -8.90 21.45 -10.21
CA ALA A 868 -8.41 21.26 -11.58
C ALA A 868 -7.52 22.43 -12.03
N GLY A 869 -6.43 22.12 -12.73
CA GLY A 869 -5.48 23.12 -13.25
C GLY A 869 -4.49 23.67 -12.21
N THR A 870 -4.30 22.96 -11.09
CA THR A 870 -3.34 23.30 -10.04
C THR A 870 -2.28 22.21 -9.86
N LEU A 871 -1.19 22.56 -9.18
CA LEU A 871 -0.21 21.61 -8.65
C LEU A 871 -0.20 21.68 -7.12
N MET A 872 -0.32 20.53 -6.47
CA MET A 872 -0.16 20.42 -5.02
C MET A 872 1.23 19.94 -4.69
N VAL A 873 1.98 20.75 -3.96
CA VAL A 873 3.40 20.55 -3.63
C VAL A 873 3.57 20.29 -2.16
N GLU A 874 4.16 19.15 -1.82
CA GLU A 874 4.55 18.80 -0.46
C GLU A 874 6.05 18.48 -0.44
N PRO A 875 6.93 19.43 -0.06
CA PRO A 875 8.31 19.11 0.29
C PRO A 875 8.30 18.55 1.70
N THR A 876 9.03 17.48 1.94
CA THR A 876 9.15 16.96 3.31
C THR A 876 10.22 17.70 4.10
N GLU A 877 10.32 17.45 5.39
CA GLU A 877 11.40 17.91 6.24
C GLU A 877 12.76 17.31 5.85
N SER A 878 12.77 16.20 5.12
CA SER A 878 13.99 15.50 4.73
C SER A 878 14.66 16.08 3.49
N GLU A 879 14.05 17.04 2.80
CA GLU A 879 14.67 17.74 1.67
C GLU A 879 15.58 18.88 2.12
N ASP A 880 16.69 19.06 1.41
CA ASP A 880 17.62 20.14 1.70
C ASP A 880 17.27 21.44 0.95
N LEU A 881 17.81 22.56 1.42
CA LEU A 881 17.58 23.86 0.82
C LEU A 881 18.00 23.91 -0.68
N ALA A 882 19.07 23.20 -1.05
CA ALA A 882 19.54 23.21 -2.44
C ALA A 882 18.51 22.58 -3.39
N GLU A 883 17.84 21.51 -2.95
CA GLU A 883 16.80 20.86 -3.73
C GLU A 883 15.50 21.69 -3.77
N LEU A 884 15.10 22.32 -2.65
CA LEU A 884 13.97 23.26 -2.62
C LEU A 884 14.20 24.44 -3.57
N ASP A 885 15.40 25.00 -3.54
CA ASP A 885 15.80 26.07 -4.44
C ASP A 885 15.78 25.64 -5.91
N ARG A 886 16.32 24.44 -6.22
CA ARG A 886 16.32 23.87 -7.57
C ARG A 886 14.91 23.73 -8.10
N PHE A 887 13.97 23.28 -7.26
CA PHE A 887 12.55 23.16 -7.61
C PHE A 887 11.93 24.52 -7.92
N CYS A 888 12.10 25.49 -7.03
CA CYS A 888 11.58 26.84 -7.23
C CYS A 888 12.12 27.47 -8.50
N ASP A 889 13.42 27.35 -8.75
CA ASP A 889 14.06 27.91 -9.96
C ASP A 889 13.54 27.22 -11.23
N ALA A 890 13.30 25.90 -11.20
CA ALA A 890 12.72 25.17 -12.34
C ALA A 890 11.30 25.68 -12.64
N MET A 891 10.46 25.85 -11.59
CA MET A 891 9.11 26.37 -11.74
C MET A 891 9.10 27.79 -12.33
N LEU A 892 9.98 28.68 -11.85
CA LEU A 892 10.09 30.04 -12.37
C LEU A 892 10.57 30.06 -13.83
N ALA A 893 11.55 29.21 -14.18
CA ALA A 893 12.00 29.06 -15.57
C ALA A 893 10.90 28.56 -16.49
N ILE A 894 10.09 27.59 -16.05
CA ILE A 894 8.94 27.07 -16.81
C ILE A 894 7.90 28.18 -17.06
N VAL A 895 7.64 29.04 -16.07
CA VAL A 895 6.75 30.22 -16.25
C VAL A 895 7.31 31.17 -17.32
N GLU A 896 8.62 31.44 -17.34
CA GLU A 896 9.25 32.28 -18.36
C GLU A 896 9.20 31.60 -19.75
N GLU A 897 9.43 30.29 -19.85
CA GLU A 897 9.24 29.52 -21.08
C GLU A 897 7.79 29.63 -21.61
N ALA A 898 6.78 29.53 -20.73
CA ALA A 898 5.38 29.70 -21.12
C ALA A 898 5.09 31.13 -21.64
N ARG A 899 5.70 32.16 -21.05
CA ARG A 899 5.58 33.53 -21.54
C ARG A 899 6.26 33.75 -22.90
N MET A 900 7.33 33.01 -23.20
CA MET A 900 7.94 33.03 -24.52
C MET A 900 6.98 32.46 -25.60
N VAL A 901 6.18 31.45 -25.25
CA VAL A 901 5.11 30.98 -26.15
C VAL A 901 4.05 32.08 -26.34
N GLN A 902 3.57 32.73 -25.26
CA GLN A 902 2.60 33.83 -25.30
C GLN A 902 3.08 34.98 -26.17
N SER A 903 4.36 35.34 -26.08
CA SER A 903 4.94 36.44 -26.90
C SER A 903 5.14 36.09 -28.36
N GLY A 904 4.91 34.83 -28.75
CA GLY A 904 5.14 34.35 -30.13
C GLY A 904 6.63 34.10 -30.42
N HIS A 905 7.50 34.04 -29.42
CA HIS A 905 8.90 33.65 -29.62
C HIS A 905 9.01 32.19 -30.09
N TRP A 906 8.17 31.33 -29.54
CA TRP A 906 7.97 29.96 -30.01
C TRP A 906 6.52 29.76 -30.47
N PRO A 907 6.27 28.90 -31.47
CA PRO A 907 4.91 28.47 -31.83
C PRO A 907 4.18 27.79 -30.71
N ALA A 908 2.87 27.91 -30.67
CA ALA A 908 2.05 27.27 -29.66
C ALA A 908 2.05 25.72 -29.73
N ASP A 909 2.28 25.21 -30.94
CA ASP A 909 2.29 23.77 -31.23
C ASP A 909 3.70 23.16 -31.33
N ASP A 910 4.76 23.99 -31.25
CA ASP A 910 6.16 23.51 -31.23
C ASP A 910 7.04 24.35 -30.30
N ASN A 911 7.13 23.92 -29.05
CA ASN A 911 7.90 24.59 -28.00
C ASN A 911 8.37 23.56 -26.93
N PRO A 912 9.32 23.92 -26.05
CA PRO A 912 9.90 22.96 -25.13
C PRO A 912 8.92 22.38 -24.10
N LEU A 913 7.77 23.04 -23.83
CA LEU A 913 6.78 22.55 -22.86
C LEU A 913 5.86 21.49 -23.49
N ILE A 914 5.36 21.76 -24.71
CA ILE A 914 4.50 20.82 -25.45
C ILE A 914 5.26 19.55 -25.81
N ASN A 915 6.55 19.68 -26.16
CA ASN A 915 7.38 18.56 -26.57
C ASN A 915 8.03 17.79 -25.41
N ALA A 916 7.87 18.28 -24.18
CA ALA A 916 8.40 17.61 -22.99
C ALA A 916 7.63 16.29 -22.68
N PRO A 917 8.32 15.31 -22.07
CA PRO A 917 9.75 15.27 -21.77
C PRO A 917 10.62 14.88 -22.98
N HIS A 918 11.90 15.27 -22.94
CA HIS A 918 12.87 15.02 -24.02
C HIS A 918 13.77 13.82 -23.70
N PRO A 919 13.52 12.61 -24.22
CA PRO A 919 14.40 11.47 -24.03
C PRO A 919 15.75 11.65 -24.74
N ALA A 920 16.76 10.89 -24.29
CA ALA A 920 18.11 10.95 -24.85
C ALA A 920 18.15 10.69 -26.39
N ALA A 921 17.25 9.86 -26.88
CA ALA A 921 17.14 9.57 -28.33
C ALA A 921 16.90 10.84 -29.16
N ARG A 922 16.10 11.79 -28.70
CA ARG A 922 15.88 13.07 -29.38
C ARG A 922 17.14 13.93 -29.42
N LEU A 923 17.95 13.90 -28.32
CA LEU A 923 19.21 14.68 -28.32
C LEU A 923 20.21 14.21 -29.34
N VAL A 924 20.33 12.88 -29.56
CA VAL A 924 21.31 12.27 -30.45
C VAL A 924 20.82 12.12 -31.90
N ALA A 925 19.57 12.46 -32.21
CA ALA A 925 19.04 12.43 -33.57
C ALA A 925 19.82 13.36 -34.48
N ASP A 926 19.99 13.01 -35.75
CA ASP A 926 20.74 13.81 -36.73
C ASP A 926 20.06 15.17 -37.00
N GLU A 927 18.72 15.19 -37.00
CA GLU A 927 17.93 16.39 -37.21
C GLU A 927 17.33 16.94 -35.92
N TRP A 928 17.27 18.26 -35.85
CA TRP A 928 16.58 19.00 -34.81
C TRP A 928 15.79 20.14 -35.43
N ASN A 929 14.53 19.89 -35.66
CA ASN A 929 13.65 20.81 -36.40
C ASN A 929 12.82 21.73 -35.51
N HIS A 930 13.14 21.82 -34.22
CA HIS A 930 12.45 22.66 -33.25
C HIS A 930 12.99 24.09 -33.24
N PRO A 931 12.17 25.12 -32.92
CA PRO A 931 12.58 26.52 -32.83
C PRO A 931 13.42 26.87 -31.61
N TYR A 932 13.75 25.89 -30.77
CA TYR A 932 14.58 26.01 -29.57
C TYR A 932 15.81 25.10 -29.68
N SER A 933 16.84 25.39 -28.87
CA SER A 933 18.07 24.60 -28.92
C SER A 933 17.91 23.22 -28.26
N ARG A 934 18.76 22.26 -28.66
CA ARG A 934 18.88 20.94 -28.00
C ARG A 934 19.26 21.10 -26.53
N GLU A 935 20.13 22.06 -26.20
CA GLU A 935 20.51 22.39 -24.83
C GLU A 935 19.28 22.77 -23.99
N LEU A 936 18.46 23.71 -24.50
CA LEU A 936 17.25 24.12 -23.80
C LEU A 936 16.23 22.96 -23.64
N GLY A 937 16.06 22.17 -24.71
CA GLY A 937 15.17 21.00 -24.65
C GLY A 937 15.61 19.98 -23.60
N CYS A 938 16.87 19.56 -23.69
CA CYS A 938 17.38 18.39 -22.95
C CYS A 938 18.10 18.70 -21.63
N TYR A 939 18.66 19.93 -21.49
CA TYR A 939 19.40 20.37 -20.31
C TYR A 939 18.93 21.72 -19.74
N PRO A 940 17.62 21.94 -19.54
CA PRO A 940 17.12 23.27 -19.18
C PRO A 940 17.66 23.76 -17.83
N GLY A 941 17.97 22.85 -16.90
CA GLY A 941 18.45 23.18 -15.56
C GLY A 941 19.91 23.55 -15.45
N MET A 942 20.71 23.47 -16.52
CA MET A 942 22.17 23.61 -16.45
C MET A 942 22.65 24.98 -15.93
N ARG A 943 21.85 26.03 -16.13
CA ARG A 943 22.19 27.41 -15.72
C ARG A 943 21.34 27.96 -14.57
N LEU A 944 20.41 27.17 -14.03
CA LEU A 944 19.55 27.61 -12.94
C LEU A 944 20.31 27.84 -11.65
N GLY A 945 19.97 28.88 -10.96
CA GLY A 945 20.51 29.18 -9.63
C GLY A 945 21.98 29.57 -9.57
N ILE A 946 22.71 29.66 -10.71
CA ILE A 946 24.15 29.99 -10.72
C ILE A 946 24.43 31.34 -10.02
N GLN A 947 23.68 32.39 -10.36
CA GLN A 947 23.87 33.72 -9.78
C GLN A 947 23.60 33.71 -8.28
N ARG A 948 22.49 33.09 -7.84
CA ARG A 948 22.12 32.96 -6.42
C ARG A 948 23.19 32.18 -5.64
N ASP A 949 23.64 31.04 -6.20
CA ASP A 949 24.64 30.21 -5.55
C ASP A 949 25.99 30.95 -5.44
N GLN A 950 26.36 31.76 -6.46
CA GLN A 950 27.52 32.65 -6.39
C GLN A 950 27.35 33.74 -5.34
N GLU A 951 26.19 34.37 -5.24
CA GLU A 951 25.86 35.36 -4.21
C GLU A 951 25.95 34.78 -2.78
N ARG A 952 25.62 33.50 -2.63
CA ARG A 952 25.75 32.73 -1.39
C ARG A 952 27.17 32.21 -1.15
N GLY A 953 28.11 32.45 -2.06
CA GLY A 953 29.50 31.98 -1.94
C GLY A 953 29.67 30.48 -2.15
N LEU A 954 28.69 29.81 -2.78
CA LEU A 954 28.74 28.37 -3.10
C LEU A 954 29.55 28.14 -4.38
N ASP A 955 30.40 27.12 -4.38
CA ASP A 955 31.12 26.69 -5.57
C ASP A 955 30.19 25.93 -6.55
N VAL A 956 29.83 26.61 -7.64
CA VAL A 956 28.91 26.10 -8.62
C VAL A 956 29.62 25.14 -9.58
N ASN A 957 29.50 23.88 -9.35
CA ASN A 957 30.06 22.86 -10.22
C ASN A 957 29.07 22.49 -11.35
N THR A 958 29.26 23.06 -12.53
CA THR A 958 28.45 22.78 -13.71
C THR A 958 28.46 21.28 -14.09
N VAL A 959 29.58 20.61 -13.88
CA VAL A 959 29.70 19.16 -14.16
C VAL A 959 28.81 18.36 -13.25
N THR A 960 28.70 18.72 -11.97
CA THR A 960 27.79 18.05 -11.02
C THR A 960 26.33 18.20 -11.44
N ARG A 961 25.92 19.39 -11.91
CA ARG A 961 24.56 19.66 -12.38
C ARG A 961 24.22 18.85 -13.64
N ILE A 962 25.14 18.70 -14.57
CA ILE A 962 24.97 17.88 -15.78
C ILE A 962 24.90 16.39 -15.40
N GLN A 963 25.76 15.96 -14.47
CA GLN A 963 25.77 14.56 -14.00
C GLN A 963 24.49 14.17 -13.26
N ALA A 964 23.83 15.13 -12.62
CA ALA A 964 22.55 14.93 -11.95
C ALA A 964 21.34 14.86 -12.91
N LYS A 965 21.54 15.06 -14.23
CA LYS A 965 20.45 14.97 -15.21
C LYS A 965 19.82 13.59 -15.22
N TYR A 966 18.52 13.57 -14.94
CA TYR A 966 17.68 12.40 -15.19
C TYR A 966 17.25 12.37 -16.67
N TRP A 967 17.43 11.25 -17.33
CA TRP A 967 16.98 11.04 -18.70
C TRP A 967 15.66 10.29 -18.69
N PRO A 968 14.54 10.90 -19.14
CA PRO A 968 13.30 10.18 -19.29
C PRO A 968 13.47 9.05 -20.31
N PRO A 969 13.03 7.83 -19.97
CA PRO A 969 13.18 6.68 -20.86
C PRO A 969 12.30 6.74 -22.11
N VAL A 970 11.20 7.50 -22.08
CA VAL A 970 10.24 7.70 -23.18
C VAL A 970 9.80 9.16 -23.24
N GLY A 971 9.31 9.57 -24.41
CA GLY A 971 8.63 10.85 -24.59
C GLY A 971 7.24 10.86 -23.93
N ARG A 972 6.44 11.90 -24.21
CA ARG A 972 5.07 12.05 -23.69
C ARG A 972 4.22 10.85 -24.11
N VAL A 973 3.63 10.15 -23.13
CA VAL A 973 2.82 8.95 -23.38
C VAL A 973 1.42 9.32 -23.88
N ASP A 974 0.95 8.69 -24.96
CA ASP A 974 -0.40 8.86 -25.49
C ASP A 974 -1.40 8.00 -24.68
N ASN A 975 -2.04 8.64 -23.70
CA ASN A 975 -3.04 8.01 -22.86
C ASN A 975 -4.31 7.64 -23.65
N THR A 976 -4.68 8.44 -24.67
CA THR A 976 -5.89 8.23 -25.46
C THR A 976 -5.76 7.00 -26.37
N TYR A 977 -4.60 6.86 -27.01
CA TYR A 977 -4.28 5.67 -27.81
C TYR A 977 -4.36 4.41 -26.96
N GLY A 978 -3.70 4.39 -25.80
CA GLY A 978 -3.66 3.24 -24.89
C GLY A 978 -5.04 2.84 -24.34
N ASP A 979 -5.95 3.78 -24.09
CA ASP A 979 -7.31 3.47 -23.64
C ASP A 979 -8.21 2.92 -24.77
N ARG A 980 -7.94 3.32 -26.02
CA ARG A 980 -8.64 2.78 -27.20
C ARG A 980 -8.15 1.40 -27.62
N HIS A 981 -6.87 1.11 -27.35
CA HIS A 981 -6.19 -0.15 -27.72
C HIS A 981 -5.70 -0.85 -26.45
N LEU A 982 -6.62 -1.21 -25.57
CA LEU A 982 -6.31 -1.75 -24.24
C LEU A 982 -5.56 -3.10 -24.33
N VAL A 983 -4.27 -3.08 -24.00
CA VAL A 983 -3.42 -4.27 -23.84
C VAL A 983 -2.82 -4.22 -22.45
N CYS A 984 -3.13 -5.18 -21.59
CA CYS A 984 -2.66 -5.27 -20.20
C CYS A 984 -1.79 -6.53 -19.97
N SER A 985 -1.07 -6.95 -20.99
CA SER A 985 -0.14 -8.08 -20.99
C SER A 985 1.19 -7.65 -21.56
N CYS A 986 2.22 -8.49 -21.42
CA CYS A 986 3.50 -8.25 -22.06
C CYS A 986 3.32 -8.15 -23.59
N PRO A 987 3.83 -7.10 -24.24
CA PRO A 987 3.80 -7.01 -25.69
C PRO A 987 4.56 -8.18 -26.30
N PRO A 988 4.08 -8.78 -27.41
CA PRO A 988 4.85 -9.80 -28.10
C PRO A 988 6.19 -9.20 -28.61
N PRO A 989 7.25 -10.01 -28.74
CA PRO A 989 8.55 -9.52 -29.20
C PRO A 989 8.47 -8.73 -30.52
N GLU A 990 7.60 -9.14 -31.41
CA GLU A 990 7.35 -8.52 -32.71
C GLU A 990 6.77 -7.10 -32.60
N ALA A 991 6.22 -6.71 -31.45
CA ALA A 991 5.75 -5.34 -31.22
C ALA A 991 6.91 -4.32 -31.10
N PHE A 992 8.14 -4.81 -30.98
CA PHE A 992 9.39 -4.01 -30.91
C PHE A 992 10.27 -4.20 -32.15
N GLU A 993 9.79 -4.93 -33.16
CA GLU A 993 10.45 -5.06 -34.47
C GLU A 993 9.89 -3.97 -35.38
N ASP A 994 10.75 -3.09 -35.88
CA ASP A 994 10.43 -2.07 -36.91
C ASP A 994 10.27 -2.71 -38.28
#